data_0013cbaff3484b9061bc6042de6c2a22
#
_entry.id   0013cbaff3484b9061bc6042de6c2a22
#
_cell.length_a   1.000
_cell.length_b   1.000
_cell.length_c   1.000
_cell.angle_alpha   90.00
_cell.angle_beta   90.00
_cell.angle_gamma   90.00
#
_symmetry.space_group_name_H-M   'P 1'
#
loop_
_entity.id
_entity.type
_entity.pdbx_description
1 polymer ?
#
loop_
_entity_poly.entity_id
_entity_poly.type
_entity_poly.pdbx_seq_one_letter_code
_entity_poly.pdbx_strand_id
1 'polypeptide(L)'
;LKRTLILVAELTLLLLGTGIQAHAVDPGITVGRGGSLPLPRHLSVLQRPEDAGKRIALTWEPVAGAFGYRVYRAQDAGGEMVPVGGKAADSMREYPVFLDETAEAGKGYYYAVASVDGEMREGVPSRRVFAFLAPAAQAAGGAKRMTCSLTDQRIYFFEGDQLVNVVRCSTGLGNATPAGNFRILNHCRVHGGLGGVTLDYWMGFTSAHGMHSWPRGLRNYETGLGAPASHGCIRLHPLEAYWPYYWAPDGTPLHITYASLARRVISGCHVTIGAAQLSRDWYFAEGYTSEGYDTYLLLSNPGNIATGAQVTYHREDGSVVEQGLYLAPHSRLTIAVDQVPGMDAVSFSAHVRAGEPIVAERVVYFAAGSRDDGTATIGAAHLSRDWYFAEGCTAQKFDTYLLLSNPGDTATEAWVHFMLEGGGTVDFPYLLASHSRLTIAVDQVPGMDAVSFSAHVRAGEPIVAERAMYFQKGYIGGGHASIGATLPSTNWYFAEGCTRQFFEDYLTVGNPNDAGTVIHVDYQLPDVNVTHDYWVGSRSRLTIPVNSQEGLDGKDVACSISSDLPVVAERSMYYDLDSHRGGHATLGSDHASRDWHFAEGYTDQAFDTYLVLSNPGDIGANAGLEFYREDGAVFHFAAYVGPHRRVTVRVDDLPGLERAAFAIAVHCDQPVMAERAMYFVMIRGY
;
A
#
# COMPACT_ATOMS: atom_id res chain seq x y z
N LEU A 1 4.24 4.37 31.46
CA LEU A 1 3.61 5.22 30.41
C LEU A 1 4.61 5.86 29.43
N LYS A 2 5.91 5.87 29.71
CA LYS A 2 6.95 6.37 28.78
C LYS A 2 7.59 5.28 27.91
N ARG A 3 7.23 4.03 28.08
CA ARG A 3 7.84 2.89 27.36
C ARG A 3 7.09 2.39 26.12
N THR A 4 5.85 2.79 25.94
CA THR A 4 4.98 2.31 24.83
C THR A 4 5.04 3.21 23.58
N LEU A 5 5.53 4.44 23.70
CA LEU A 5 5.50 5.44 22.63
C LEU A 5 6.69 5.42 21.65
N ILE A 6 7.77 4.70 21.97
CA ILE A 6 8.96 4.62 21.09
C ILE A 6 8.85 3.47 20.07
N LEU A 7 7.94 2.53 20.29
CA LEU A 7 7.80 1.33 19.45
C LEU A 7 7.07 1.58 18.10
N VAL A 8 6.35 2.68 17.93
CA VAL A 8 5.44 2.88 16.81
C VAL A 8 6.11 3.52 15.58
N ALA A 9 7.17 4.30 15.76
CA ALA A 9 7.84 4.98 14.63
C ALA A 9 8.73 4.06 13.76
N GLU A 10 9.13 2.89 14.27
CA GLU A 10 10.01 1.95 13.54
C GLU A 10 9.27 0.77 12.90
N LEU A 11 7.96 0.63 13.14
CA LEU A 11 7.18 -0.53 12.69
C LEU A 11 6.64 -0.42 11.25
N THR A 12 6.79 0.70 10.59
CA THR A 12 6.19 0.95 9.26
C THR A 12 6.80 0.13 8.12
N LEU A 13 7.82 -0.69 8.37
CA LEU A 13 8.50 -1.49 7.34
C LEU A 13 8.43 -3.01 7.57
N LEU A 14 7.65 -3.50 8.53
CA LEU A 14 7.80 -4.90 8.98
C LEU A 14 6.87 -5.91 8.30
N LEU A 15 6.03 -5.54 7.32
CA LEU A 15 4.90 -6.39 6.98
C LEU A 15 4.59 -6.62 5.52
N LEU A 16 5.54 -6.44 4.67
CA LEU A 16 5.38 -6.97 3.31
C LEU A 16 6.16 -8.28 3.25
N GLY A 17 5.46 -9.37 3.32
CA GLY A 17 6.02 -10.72 3.34
C GLY A 17 7.16 -10.89 2.37
N THR A 18 8.26 -11.43 2.87
CA THR A 18 9.52 -11.77 2.19
C THR A 18 10.51 -10.61 2.05
N GLY A 19 11.41 -10.47 3.03
CA GLY A 19 12.64 -9.72 2.87
C GLY A 19 12.62 -8.26 3.34
N ILE A 20 12.26 -8.02 4.60
CA ILE A 20 12.33 -6.68 5.19
C ILE A 20 13.77 -6.29 5.46
N GLN A 21 14.22 -5.20 4.85
CA GLN A 21 15.44 -4.52 5.24
C GLN A 21 15.18 -3.67 6.49
N ALA A 22 15.89 -3.99 7.55
CA ALA A 22 15.80 -3.27 8.80
C ALA A 22 16.58 -1.98 8.78
N HIS A 23 16.04 -0.95 9.43
CA HIS A 23 16.75 0.29 9.68
C HIS A 23 17.70 0.18 10.86
N ALA A 24 18.88 0.80 10.72
CA ALA A 24 19.89 0.87 11.73
C ALA A 24 19.56 1.95 12.76
N VAL A 25 19.44 1.55 14.01
CA VAL A 25 19.67 2.45 15.15
C VAL A 25 20.90 1.90 15.85
N ASP A 26 22.01 2.61 15.78
CA ASP A 26 23.19 2.25 16.55
C ASP A 26 23.49 3.33 17.59
N PRO A 27 23.32 3.01 18.87
CA PRO A 27 24.33 3.37 19.82
C PRO A 27 24.62 2.23 20.81
N GLY A 28 25.83 1.72 20.80
CA GLY A 28 26.36 0.98 21.94
C GLY A 28 26.88 -0.43 21.78
N ILE A 29 27.26 -0.85 20.56
CA ILE A 29 28.12 -2.02 20.43
C ILE A 29 29.57 -1.54 20.50
N THR A 30 30.25 -1.84 21.60
CA THR A 30 31.70 -1.62 21.70
C THR A 30 32.39 -2.67 20.82
N VAL A 31 32.79 -2.26 19.62
CA VAL A 31 33.51 -3.15 18.68
C VAL A 31 34.93 -3.36 19.21
N GLY A 32 35.26 -4.59 19.50
CA GLY A 32 36.66 -4.99 19.72
C GLY A 32 37.45 -4.67 18.44
N ARG A 33 38.49 -3.85 18.54
CA ARG A 33 39.40 -3.54 17.42
C ARG A 33 40.13 -4.82 16.97
N GLY A 34 39.80 -5.35 15.77
CA GLY A 34 40.60 -6.40 15.23
C GLY A 34 40.09 -7.24 14.05
N GLY A 35 38.84 -7.24 13.69
CA GLY A 35 38.35 -8.07 12.58
C GLY A 35 38.39 -7.35 11.21
N SER A 36 39.07 -7.94 10.23
CA SER A 36 39.10 -7.41 8.83
C SER A 36 37.93 -7.85 7.98
N LEU A 37 36.95 -8.60 8.53
CA LEU A 37 35.81 -9.10 7.76
C LEU A 37 34.73 -8.04 7.58
N PRO A 38 34.11 -7.97 6.38
CA PRO A 38 32.96 -7.11 6.12
C PRO A 38 31.77 -7.44 7.03
N LEU A 39 30.91 -6.45 7.28
CA LEU A 39 29.63 -6.66 7.98
C LEU A 39 28.70 -7.56 7.14
N PRO A 40 27.95 -8.47 7.76
CA PRO A 40 26.87 -9.19 7.07
C PRO A 40 25.81 -8.22 6.54
N ARG A 41 25.45 -8.37 5.25
CA ARG A 41 24.43 -7.55 4.60
C ARG A 41 23.10 -8.29 4.53
N HIS A 42 22.02 -7.57 4.31
CA HIS A 42 20.66 -8.11 4.09
C HIS A 42 20.21 -9.06 5.21
N LEU A 43 20.54 -8.72 6.50
CA LEU A 43 19.94 -9.41 7.63
C LEU A 43 18.44 -9.23 7.58
N SER A 44 17.69 -10.33 7.57
CA SER A 44 16.24 -10.35 7.48
C SER A 44 15.62 -11.44 8.36
N VAL A 45 14.33 -11.26 8.68
CA VAL A 45 13.53 -12.23 9.43
C VAL A 45 12.83 -13.15 8.44
N LEU A 46 13.01 -14.47 8.60
CA LEU A 46 12.28 -15.47 7.83
C LEU A 46 10.96 -15.76 8.55
N GLN A 47 9.85 -15.44 7.92
CA GLN A 47 8.54 -15.87 8.41
C GLN A 47 8.23 -17.27 7.90
N ARG A 48 8.21 -18.25 8.81
CA ARG A 48 7.94 -19.65 8.48
C ARG A 48 6.76 -20.16 9.30
N PRO A 49 5.74 -20.78 8.65
CA PRO A 49 4.57 -21.29 9.37
C PRO A 49 4.93 -22.27 10.52
N GLU A 50 5.95 -23.10 10.31
CA GLU A 50 6.41 -24.05 11.34
C GLU A 50 7.10 -23.40 12.54
N ASP A 51 7.55 -22.15 12.39
CA ASP A 51 8.18 -21.36 13.45
C ASP A 51 7.18 -20.47 14.20
N ALA A 52 5.98 -20.28 13.63
CA ALA A 52 4.96 -19.42 14.21
C ALA A 52 4.66 -19.81 15.68
N GLY A 53 4.81 -18.83 16.59
CA GLY A 53 4.65 -19.00 18.01
C GLY A 53 5.73 -19.84 18.71
N LYS A 54 6.78 -20.31 18.00
CA LYS A 54 7.80 -21.19 18.55
C LYS A 54 9.19 -20.58 18.57
N ARG A 55 9.58 -19.86 17.51
CA ARG A 55 10.93 -19.32 17.34
C ARG A 55 11.01 -18.26 16.26
N ILE A 56 12.06 -17.43 16.31
CA ILE A 56 12.38 -16.46 15.27
C ILE A 56 13.48 -17.02 14.38
N ALA A 57 13.29 -16.96 13.06
CA ALA A 57 14.27 -17.37 12.07
C ALA A 57 14.88 -16.14 11.39
N LEU A 58 16.21 -16.13 11.27
CA LEU A 58 17.00 -15.05 10.66
C LEU A 58 17.83 -15.59 9.51
N THR A 59 18.05 -14.77 8.48
CA THR A 59 18.96 -15.05 7.37
C THR A 59 19.71 -13.78 6.96
N TRP A 60 20.88 -13.94 6.30
CA TRP A 60 21.71 -12.83 5.82
C TRP A 60 22.58 -13.28 4.65
N GLU A 61 23.19 -12.33 3.93
CA GLU A 61 24.17 -12.65 2.90
C GLU A 61 25.45 -13.26 3.49
N PRO A 62 25.96 -14.33 2.88
CA PRO A 62 27.23 -14.90 3.31
C PRO A 62 28.40 -13.93 3.09
N VAL A 63 29.26 -13.80 4.10
CA VAL A 63 30.45 -12.94 4.06
C VAL A 63 31.64 -13.77 3.60
N ALA A 64 32.29 -13.32 2.53
CA ALA A 64 33.50 -13.99 2.02
C ALA A 64 34.62 -13.99 3.06
N GLY A 65 35.18 -15.17 3.35
CA GLY A 65 36.23 -15.35 4.35
C GLY A 65 35.73 -15.52 5.79
N ALA A 66 34.44 -15.47 6.04
CA ALA A 66 33.89 -15.75 7.35
C ALA A 66 34.03 -17.27 7.69
N PHE A 67 34.50 -17.56 8.88
CA PHE A 67 34.50 -18.89 9.48
C PHE A 67 33.13 -19.23 10.08
N GLY A 68 32.42 -18.19 10.55
CA GLY A 68 31.11 -18.31 11.15
C GLY A 68 30.47 -16.95 11.37
N TYR A 69 29.37 -16.97 12.11
CA TYR A 69 28.59 -15.80 12.49
C TYR A 69 28.18 -15.89 13.95
N ARG A 70 28.13 -14.74 14.63
CA ARG A 70 27.53 -14.60 15.96
C ARG A 70 26.28 -13.74 15.85
N VAL A 71 25.19 -14.24 16.47
CA VAL A 71 23.88 -13.57 16.47
C VAL A 71 23.63 -12.95 17.84
N TYR A 72 23.24 -11.71 17.83
CA TYR A 72 22.95 -10.89 18.98
C TYR A 72 21.48 -10.52 19.03
N ARG A 73 20.94 -10.32 20.24
CA ARG A 73 19.56 -9.94 20.48
C ARG A 73 19.47 -8.88 21.58
N ALA A 74 18.56 -7.91 21.43
CA ALA A 74 18.14 -6.97 22.45
C ALA A 74 16.61 -6.91 22.53
N GLN A 75 16.05 -6.48 23.66
CA GLN A 75 14.60 -6.27 23.79
C GLN A 75 14.16 -4.87 23.32
N ASP A 76 15.05 -3.90 23.35
CA ASP A 76 14.79 -2.51 22.97
C ASP A 76 15.72 -2.07 21.82
N ALA A 77 15.30 -1.13 21.01
CA ALA A 77 16.06 -0.62 19.85
C ALA A 77 17.45 -0.10 20.21
N GLY A 78 17.58 0.60 21.36
CA GLY A 78 18.84 1.10 21.94
C GLY A 78 19.45 0.19 23.02
N GLY A 79 18.85 -0.99 23.28
CA GLY A 79 19.25 -1.89 24.36
C GLY A 79 20.59 -2.56 24.11
N GLU A 80 21.19 -3.10 25.18
CA GLU A 80 22.42 -3.88 25.10
C GLU A 80 22.17 -5.16 24.28
N MET A 81 23.03 -5.40 23.29
CA MET A 81 22.97 -6.59 22.43
C MET A 81 23.69 -7.74 23.12
N VAL A 82 22.94 -8.76 23.49
CA VAL A 82 23.49 -9.98 24.10
C VAL A 82 23.60 -11.12 23.07
N PRO A 83 24.66 -11.92 23.06
CA PRO A 83 24.76 -13.03 22.13
C PRO A 83 23.74 -14.11 22.49
N VAL A 84 22.94 -14.52 21.48
CA VAL A 84 21.94 -15.59 21.61
C VAL A 84 22.32 -16.87 20.88
N GLY A 85 23.41 -16.83 20.11
CA GLY A 85 23.93 -18.00 19.43
C GLY A 85 24.91 -17.66 18.31
N GLY A 86 25.22 -18.65 17.51
CA GLY A 86 26.06 -18.51 16.34
C GLY A 86 25.75 -19.55 15.29
N LYS A 87 26.23 -19.31 14.09
CA LYS A 87 26.11 -20.21 12.94
C LYS A 87 27.48 -20.38 12.30
N ALA A 88 27.95 -21.63 12.12
CA ALA A 88 29.12 -21.90 11.31
C ALA A 88 28.88 -21.51 9.85
N ALA A 89 29.91 -21.01 9.18
CA ALA A 89 29.83 -20.79 7.72
C ALA A 89 29.98 -22.14 7.01
N ASP A 90 28.86 -22.81 6.75
CA ASP A 90 28.84 -24.18 6.19
C ASP A 90 29.36 -24.27 4.75
N SER A 91 29.38 -23.18 4.02
CA SER A 91 30.12 -22.92 2.76
C SER A 91 29.97 -21.46 2.36
N MET A 92 30.95 -20.90 1.64
CA MET A 92 30.93 -19.49 1.18
C MET A 92 29.81 -19.17 0.16
N ARG A 93 28.79 -20.01 0.02
CA ARG A 93 27.78 -19.92 -1.03
C ARG A 93 26.34 -20.14 -0.54
N GLU A 94 26.12 -20.42 0.74
CA GLU A 94 24.76 -20.58 1.29
C GLU A 94 24.37 -19.38 2.14
N TYR A 95 23.13 -18.91 1.99
CA TYR A 95 22.55 -17.96 2.91
C TYR A 95 22.41 -18.60 4.29
N PRO A 96 23.12 -18.12 5.32
CA PRO A 96 23.03 -18.69 6.65
C PRO A 96 21.63 -18.51 7.22
N VAL A 97 21.13 -19.54 7.91
CA VAL A 97 19.86 -19.46 8.65
C VAL A 97 20.14 -19.74 10.12
N PHE A 98 19.70 -18.84 10.99
CA PHE A 98 19.76 -18.99 12.45
C PHE A 98 18.34 -19.03 13.01
N LEU A 99 18.13 -19.93 13.98
CA LEU A 99 16.84 -20.11 14.66
C LEU A 99 17.00 -19.72 16.12
N ASP A 100 16.33 -18.66 16.53
CA ASP A 100 16.25 -18.30 17.94
C ASP A 100 15.05 -19.01 18.58
N GLU A 101 15.32 -20.14 19.20
CA GLU A 101 14.34 -20.95 19.94
C GLU A 101 14.10 -20.41 21.35
N THR A 102 14.84 -19.38 21.77
CA THR A 102 14.73 -18.75 23.10
C THR A 102 13.84 -17.51 23.07
N ALA A 103 13.35 -17.11 21.90
CA ALA A 103 12.38 -16.03 21.76
C ALA A 103 11.02 -16.45 22.37
N GLU A 104 10.35 -15.52 23.03
CA GLU A 104 9.06 -15.78 23.67
C GLU A 104 7.91 -15.26 22.77
N ALA A 105 6.86 -16.06 22.61
CA ALA A 105 5.68 -15.66 21.85
C ALA A 105 5.00 -14.40 22.45
N GLY A 106 4.57 -13.49 21.60
CA GLY A 106 4.02 -12.21 22.01
C GLY A 106 5.07 -11.13 22.35
N LYS A 107 6.36 -11.41 22.08
CA LYS A 107 7.45 -10.45 22.32
C LYS A 107 8.19 -10.09 21.04
N GLY A 108 8.65 -8.83 20.97
CA GLY A 108 9.52 -8.31 19.93
C GLY A 108 10.97 -8.21 20.38
N TYR A 109 11.90 -8.39 19.47
CA TYR A 109 13.34 -8.36 19.71
C TYR A 109 14.09 -7.70 18.56
N TYR A 110 15.23 -7.08 18.87
CA TYR A 110 16.16 -6.56 17.88
C TYR A 110 17.35 -7.52 17.73
N TYR A 111 17.70 -7.85 16.50
CA TYR A 111 18.81 -8.74 16.16
C TYR A 111 19.90 -8.04 15.37
N ALA A 112 21.14 -8.44 15.60
CA ALA A 112 22.28 -8.11 14.77
C ALA A 112 23.17 -9.35 14.59
N VAL A 113 23.93 -9.39 13.51
CA VAL A 113 24.83 -10.51 13.19
C VAL A 113 26.22 -9.97 12.89
N ALA A 114 27.24 -10.53 13.51
CA ALA A 114 28.65 -10.28 13.20
C ALA A 114 29.27 -11.50 12.50
N SER A 115 30.10 -11.27 11.48
CA SER A 115 30.94 -12.30 10.90
C SER A 115 32.10 -12.62 11.85
N VAL A 116 32.56 -13.89 11.90
CA VAL A 116 33.64 -14.36 12.73
C VAL A 116 34.71 -15.01 11.86
N ASP A 117 35.98 -14.65 12.05
CA ASP A 117 37.10 -15.24 11.32
C ASP A 117 37.61 -16.57 11.96
N GLY A 118 38.62 -17.18 11.33
CA GLY A 118 39.20 -18.46 11.81
C GLY A 118 39.90 -18.36 13.16
N GLU A 119 40.19 -17.17 13.66
CA GLU A 119 40.77 -16.91 14.98
C GLU A 119 39.69 -16.47 16.00
N MET A 120 38.41 -16.64 15.66
CA MET A 120 37.23 -16.28 16.46
C MET A 120 37.10 -14.77 16.75
N ARG A 121 37.76 -13.93 15.95
CA ARG A 121 37.60 -12.47 16.04
C ARG A 121 36.36 -12.03 15.25
N GLU A 122 35.62 -11.11 15.82
CA GLU A 122 34.37 -10.61 15.21
C GLU A 122 34.62 -9.40 14.31
N GLY A 123 33.97 -9.41 13.18
CA GLY A 123 33.84 -8.25 12.29
C GLY A 123 32.80 -7.24 12.82
N VAL A 124 32.59 -6.19 12.05
CA VAL A 124 31.55 -5.19 12.36
C VAL A 124 30.17 -5.86 12.29
N PRO A 125 29.31 -5.73 13.31
CA PRO A 125 27.95 -6.26 13.26
C PRO A 125 27.11 -5.62 12.15
N SER A 126 26.15 -6.38 11.66
CA SER A 126 25.10 -5.86 10.75
C SER A 126 24.28 -4.76 11.43
N ARG A 127 23.50 -4.05 10.64
CA ARG A 127 22.40 -3.25 11.16
C ARG A 127 21.42 -4.13 11.95
N ARG A 128 20.75 -3.55 12.94
CA ARG A 128 19.73 -4.25 13.73
C ARG A 128 18.47 -4.48 12.91
N VAL A 129 17.86 -5.67 13.07
CA VAL A 129 16.53 -6.00 12.54
C VAL A 129 15.59 -6.27 13.69
N PHE A 130 14.38 -5.73 13.60
CA PHE A 130 13.31 -6.07 14.54
C PHE A 130 12.60 -7.33 14.08
N ALA A 131 12.32 -8.24 15.02
CA ALA A 131 11.50 -9.43 14.80
C ALA A 131 10.53 -9.62 15.95
N PHE A 132 9.28 -9.91 15.63
CA PHE A 132 8.23 -10.21 16.59
C PHE A 132 7.85 -11.69 16.48
N LEU A 133 7.87 -12.41 17.62
CA LEU A 133 7.36 -13.77 17.65
C LEU A 133 5.87 -13.74 17.96
N ALA A 134 5.05 -13.76 16.89
CA ALA A 134 3.61 -13.84 17.05
C ALA A 134 3.19 -15.08 17.87
N PRO A 135 2.13 -14.99 18.71
CA PRO A 135 1.51 -16.19 19.28
C PRO A 135 1.12 -17.15 18.16
N ALA A 136 1.14 -18.46 18.43
CA ALA A 136 0.75 -19.45 17.44
C ALA A 136 -0.69 -19.17 16.96
N ALA A 137 -0.82 -18.63 15.73
CA ALA A 137 -2.11 -18.51 15.09
C ALA A 137 -2.68 -19.93 14.89
N GLN A 138 -3.98 -20.11 15.11
CA GLN A 138 -4.64 -21.35 14.69
C GLN A 138 -4.39 -21.47 13.18
N ALA A 139 -3.72 -22.53 12.76
CA ALA A 139 -3.43 -22.80 11.36
C ALA A 139 -4.75 -22.73 10.57
N ALA A 140 -4.78 -21.96 9.51
CA ALA A 140 -5.89 -22.01 8.56
C ALA A 140 -6.00 -23.46 8.09
N GLY A 141 -7.07 -24.15 8.46
CA GLY A 141 -7.19 -25.61 8.39
C GLY A 141 -7.57 -26.13 7.00
N GLY A 142 -6.97 -25.61 5.91
CA GLY A 142 -7.24 -26.01 4.55
C GLY A 142 -6.14 -26.86 3.93
N ALA A 143 -6.49 -27.71 2.93
CA ALA A 143 -5.54 -28.53 2.18
C ALA A 143 -4.57 -27.62 1.39
N LYS A 144 -3.26 -27.81 1.55
CA LYS A 144 -2.21 -27.05 0.84
C LYS A 144 -2.18 -27.42 -0.65
N ARG A 145 -2.10 -26.43 -1.51
CA ARG A 145 -1.93 -26.60 -2.96
C ARG A 145 -1.13 -25.46 -3.57
N MET A 146 -0.48 -25.69 -4.68
CA MET A 146 0.28 -24.72 -5.46
C MET A 146 -0.24 -24.63 -6.88
N THR A 147 -0.21 -23.41 -7.45
CA THR A 147 -0.42 -23.21 -8.88
C THR A 147 0.74 -22.40 -9.46
N CYS A 148 1.45 -22.93 -10.43
CA CYS A 148 2.47 -22.23 -11.18
C CYS A 148 1.89 -21.74 -12.51
N SER A 149 1.83 -20.43 -12.70
CA SER A 149 1.47 -19.84 -13.98
C SER A 149 2.72 -19.61 -14.83
N LEU A 150 2.77 -20.29 -15.97
CA LEU A 150 3.83 -20.14 -16.98
C LEU A 150 3.74 -18.79 -17.69
N THR A 151 2.57 -18.18 -17.74
CA THR A 151 2.34 -16.85 -18.31
C THR A 151 2.80 -15.77 -17.34
N ASP A 152 2.44 -15.90 -16.06
CA ASP A 152 2.75 -14.87 -15.03
C ASP A 152 4.19 -14.99 -14.52
N GLN A 153 4.84 -16.15 -14.74
CA GLN A 153 6.13 -16.49 -14.13
C GLN A 153 6.08 -16.37 -12.60
N ARG A 154 4.98 -16.88 -12.01
CA ARG A 154 4.69 -16.85 -10.57
C ARG A 154 4.13 -18.18 -10.09
N ILE A 155 4.37 -18.47 -8.81
CA ILE A 155 3.77 -19.57 -8.09
C ILE A 155 2.87 -19.02 -7.02
N TYR A 156 1.65 -19.49 -6.97
CA TYR A 156 0.59 -19.13 -6.04
C TYR A 156 0.41 -20.28 -5.06
N PHE A 157 0.44 -19.98 -3.75
CA PHE A 157 0.36 -20.95 -2.66
C PHE A 157 -0.97 -20.77 -1.92
N PHE A 158 -1.70 -21.86 -1.72
CA PHE A 158 -3.04 -21.82 -1.12
C PHE A 158 -3.15 -22.80 0.07
N GLU A 159 -3.90 -22.41 1.09
CA GLU A 159 -4.43 -23.27 2.16
C GLU A 159 -5.97 -23.25 2.08
N GLY A 160 -6.58 -24.35 1.64
CA GLY A 160 -7.97 -24.32 1.17
C GLY A 160 -8.10 -23.42 -0.05
N ASP A 161 -9.02 -22.46 0.02
CA ASP A 161 -9.19 -21.45 -1.03
C ASP A 161 -8.44 -20.14 -0.75
N GLN A 162 -7.81 -20.02 0.41
CA GLN A 162 -7.04 -18.83 0.78
C GLN A 162 -5.67 -18.83 0.11
N LEU A 163 -5.32 -17.73 -0.58
CA LEU A 163 -3.98 -17.46 -1.06
C LEU A 163 -3.10 -17.04 0.13
N VAL A 164 -2.03 -17.80 0.38
CA VAL A 164 -1.15 -17.54 1.53
C VAL A 164 0.20 -16.96 1.12
N ASN A 165 0.60 -17.11 -0.16
CA ASN A 165 1.82 -16.49 -0.69
C ASN A 165 1.84 -16.50 -2.22
N VAL A 166 2.62 -15.58 -2.82
CA VAL A 166 2.93 -15.52 -4.25
C VAL A 166 4.42 -15.30 -4.42
N VAL A 167 5.09 -16.19 -5.13
CA VAL A 167 6.54 -16.11 -5.34
C VAL A 167 6.84 -15.97 -6.82
N ARG A 168 7.68 -15.00 -7.18
CA ARG A 168 8.16 -14.81 -8.54
C ARG A 168 9.11 -15.96 -8.93
N CYS A 169 8.94 -16.52 -10.11
CA CYS A 169 9.75 -17.64 -10.57
C CYS A 169 10.34 -17.41 -11.97
N SER A 170 11.16 -18.36 -12.39
CA SER A 170 11.62 -18.50 -13.78
C SER A 170 11.43 -19.94 -14.21
N THR A 171 10.61 -20.16 -15.23
CA THR A 171 10.29 -21.48 -15.76
C THR A 171 11.15 -21.83 -16.99
N GLY A 172 10.85 -22.95 -17.64
CA GLY A 172 11.60 -23.45 -18.79
C GLY A 172 11.49 -22.60 -20.04
N LEU A 173 12.63 -22.31 -20.67
CA LEU A 173 12.70 -21.65 -21.97
C LEU A 173 12.01 -22.52 -23.04
N GLY A 174 11.28 -21.91 -23.98
CA GLY A 174 10.60 -22.64 -25.05
C GLY A 174 9.56 -23.65 -24.55
N ASN A 175 8.87 -23.35 -23.44
CA ASN A 175 7.86 -24.22 -22.82
C ASN A 175 8.41 -25.54 -22.28
N ALA A 176 9.68 -25.60 -21.87
CA ALA A 176 10.30 -26.79 -21.33
C ALA A 176 9.76 -27.21 -19.95
N THR A 177 9.09 -26.34 -19.21
CA THR A 177 8.35 -26.73 -18.00
C THR A 177 7.01 -27.34 -18.40
N PRO A 178 6.72 -28.60 -18.03
CA PRO A 178 5.48 -29.26 -18.47
C PRO A 178 4.27 -28.66 -17.76
N ALA A 179 3.22 -28.31 -18.51
CA ALA A 179 1.92 -27.96 -17.95
C ALA A 179 1.13 -29.23 -17.55
N GLY A 180 0.30 -29.12 -16.52
CA GLY A 180 -0.52 -30.22 -16.01
C GLY A 180 -0.64 -30.27 -14.51
N ASN A 181 -1.19 -31.38 -14.00
CA ASN A 181 -1.34 -31.62 -12.56
C ASN A 181 -0.24 -32.54 -12.05
N PHE A 182 0.52 -32.06 -11.11
CA PHE A 182 1.64 -32.74 -10.47
C PHE A 182 1.45 -32.79 -8.96
N ARG A 183 2.40 -33.44 -8.28
CA ARG A 183 2.58 -33.39 -6.82
C ARG A 183 4.03 -33.26 -6.52
N ILE A 184 4.36 -32.66 -5.40
CA ILE A 184 5.73 -32.72 -4.86
C ILE A 184 6.02 -34.17 -4.50
N LEU A 185 7.06 -34.74 -5.10
CA LEU A 185 7.42 -36.15 -4.96
C LEU A 185 8.48 -36.39 -3.90
N ASN A 186 9.40 -35.43 -3.75
CA ASN A 186 10.52 -35.53 -2.83
C ASN A 186 11.11 -34.14 -2.54
N HIS A 187 11.84 -34.08 -1.43
CA HIS A 187 12.62 -32.91 -1.02
C HIS A 187 14.10 -33.27 -0.88
N CYS A 188 14.98 -32.38 -1.31
CA CYS A 188 16.42 -32.48 -1.09
C CYS A 188 16.99 -31.09 -0.79
N ARG A 189 17.67 -30.95 0.37
CA ARG A 189 18.23 -29.65 0.78
C ARG A 189 19.24 -29.10 -0.23
N VAL A 190 20.03 -30.00 -0.84
CA VAL A 190 21.04 -29.71 -1.85
C VAL A 190 20.99 -30.76 -2.94
N HIS A 191 20.73 -30.37 -4.17
CA HIS A 191 20.63 -31.28 -5.32
C HIS A 191 21.67 -30.90 -6.39
N GLY A 192 22.23 -31.90 -7.06
CA GLY A 192 23.13 -31.70 -8.21
C GLY A 192 22.32 -31.44 -9.48
N GLY A 193 22.56 -30.30 -10.14
CA GLY A 193 21.93 -29.93 -11.40
C GLY A 193 22.77 -30.26 -12.62
N LEU A 194 22.20 -30.06 -13.83
CA LEU A 194 22.89 -30.23 -15.09
C LEU A 194 24.12 -29.32 -15.16
N GLY A 195 25.22 -29.81 -15.72
CA GLY A 195 26.46 -29.05 -15.83
C GLY A 195 27.21 -28.84 -14.51
N GLY A 196 26.89 -29.63 -13.47
CA GLY A 196 27.59 -29.59 -12.18
C GLY A 196 27.18 -28.43 -11.27
N VAL A 197 26.08 -27.72 -11.58
CA VAL A 197 25.56 -26.66 -10.71
C VAL A 197 24.88 -27.26 -9.47
N THR A 198 24.89 -26.49 -8.40
CA THR A 198 24.23 -26.86 -7.14
C THR A 198 22.89 -26.13 -7.05
N LEU A 199 21.85 -26.90 -6.69
CA LEU A 199 20.46 -26.43 -6.54
C LEU A 199 20.04 -26.60 -5.09
N ASP A 200 19.70 -25.50 -4.42
CA ASP A 200 19.20 -25.54 -3.05
C ASP A 200 17.70 -25.65 -3.00
N TYR A 201 17.17 -26.22 -1.92
CA TYR A 201 15.74 -26.35 -1.65
C TYR A 201 14.99 -27.05 -2.78
N TRP A 202 15.53 -28.16 -3.27
CA TRP A 202 14.92 -28.94 -4.33
C TRP A 202 13.62 -29.60 -3.87
N MET A 203 12.57 -29.37 -4.64
CA MET A 203 11.27 -30.04 -4.54
C MET A 203 10.95 -30.66 -5.91
N GLY A 204 11.19 -31.98 -6.05
CA GLY A 204 10.94 -32.71 -7.29
C GLY A 204 9.45 -32.87 -7.53
N PHE A 205 8.98 -32.60 -8.77
CA PHE A 205 7.59 -32.86 -9.18
C PHE A 205 7.46 -33.77 -10.40
N THR A 206 8.57 -34.10 -11.04
CA THR A 206 8.70 -35.24 -11.99
C THR A 206 10.06 -35.91 -11.76
N SER A 207 10.38 -36.96 -12.50
CA SER A 207 11.72 -37.57 -12.46
C SER A 207 12.84 -36.66 -12.98
N ALA A 208 12.51 -35.62 -13.74
CA ALA A 208 13.47 -34.70 -14.36
C ALA A 208 13.32 -33.22 -13.96
N HIS A 209 12.21 -32.85 -13.33
CA HIS A 209 11.89 -31.46 -13.03
C HIS A 209 11.63 -31.25 -11.55
N GLY A 210 12.13 -30.12 -11.03
CA GLY A 210 11.90 -29.68 -9.67
C GLY A 210 11.74 -28.16 -9.59
N MET A 211 11.22 -27.72 -8.44
CA MET A 211 11.26 -26.34 -7.98
C MET A 211 12.45 -26.20 -7.05
N HIS A 212 13.24 -25.16 -7.18
CA HIS A 212 14.47 -24.98 -6.39
C HIS A 212 14.93 -23.52 -6.44
N SER A 213 15.90 -23.15 -5.58
CA SER A 213 16.54 -21.84 -5.65
C SER A 213 17.25 -21.63 -6.98
N TRP A 214 17.53 -20.37 -7.32
CA TRP A 214 18.43 -20.07 -8.43
C TRP A 214 19.76 -20.81 -8.25
N PRO A 215 20.35 -21.40 -9.31
CA PRO A 215 21.57 -22.21 -9.19
C PRO A 215 22.72 -21.42 -8.56
N ARG A 216 23.44 -22.04 -7.63
CA ARG A 216 24.60 -21.41 -6.97
C ARG A 216 25.65 -20.96 -7.97
N GLY A 217 26.19 -19.76 -7.78
CA GLY A 217 27.24 -19.17 -8.62
C GLY A 217 26.76 -18.45 -9.86
N LEU A 218 25.48 -18.56 -10.23
CA LEU A 218 24.88 -17.74 -11.27
C LEU A 218 24.29 -16.46 -10.64
N ARG A 219 24.69 -15.28 -11.14
CA ARG A 219 24.36 -13.98 -10.54
C ARG A 219 23.23 -13.21 -11.29
N ASN A 220 22.60 -13.84 -12.26
CA ASN A 220 21.58 -13.19 -13.07
C ASN A 220 20.14 -13.46 -12.62
N TYR A 221 19.94 -13.83 -11.35
CA TYR A 221 18.60 -14.09 -10.82
C TYR A 221 17.72 -12.84 -10.79
N GLU A 222 18.29 -11.68 -10.52
CA GLU A 222 17.57 -10.39 -10.51
C GLU A 222 16.94 -10.04 -11.85
N THR A 223 17.63 -10.37 -12.96
CA THR A 223 17.14 -10.14 -14.32
C THR A 223 16.46 -11.36 -14.95
N GLY A 224 16.69 -12.55 -14.42
CA GLY A 224 16.15 -13.82 -14.94
C GLY A 224 14.82 -14.24 -14.36
N LEU A 225 14.48 -13.80 -13.14
CA LEU A 225 13.18 -14.07 -12.55
C LEU A 225 12.09 -13.23 -13.23
N GLY A 226 10.92 -13.86 -13.44
CA GLY A 226 9.80 -13.24 -14.16
C GLY A 226 9.85 -13.47 -15.68
N ALA A 227 10.83 -14.23 -16.16
CA ALA A 227 10.90 -14.68 -17.56
C ALA A 227 11.35 -16.14 -17.64
N PRO A 228 10.92 -16.92 -18.66
CA PRO A 228 11.40 -18.28 -18.89
C PRO A 228 12.91 -18.26 -19.19
N ALA A 229 13.72 -18.97 -18.38
CA ALA A 229 15.19 -19.02 -18.54
C ALA A 229 15.81 -20.36 -18.09
N SER A 230 15.03 -21.35 -17.63
CA SER A 230 15.53 -22.63 -17.18
C SER A 230 15.46 -23.70 -18.29
N HIS A 231 15.99 -24.90 -18.01
CA HIS A 231 15.85 -26.07 -18.87
C HIS A 231 14.58 -26.90 -18.58
N GLY A 232 13.66 -26.35 -17.76
CA GLY A 232 12.39 -26.99 -17.42
C GLY A 232 12.05 -26.98 -15.94
N CYS A 233 13.01 -26.77 -15.07
CA CYS A 233 12.76 -26.55 -13.64
C CYS A 233 12.14 -25.19 -13.36
N ILE A 234 11.51 -25.05 -12.19
CA ILE A 234 10.98 -23.79 -11.70
C ILE A 234 12.02 -23.19 -10.73
N ARG A 235 12.65 -22.09 -11.13
CA ARG A 235 13.67 -21.40 -10.35
C ARG A 235 13.06 -20.30 -9.51
N LEU A 236 13.47 -20.20 -8.25
CA LEU A 236 13.05 -19.19 -7.29
C LEU A 236 14.24 -18.32 -6.88
N HIS A 237 13.97 -17.15 -6.36
CA HIS A 237 14.99 -16.33 -5.70
C HIS A 237 15.60 -17.14 -4.53
N PRO A 238 16.92 -17.07 -4.31
CA PRO A 238 17.57 -17.85 -3.24
C PRO A 238 16.96 -17.67 -1.86
N LEU A 239 16.53 -16.46 -1.52
CA LEU A 239 15.86 -16.16 -0.24
C LEU A 239 14.43 -16.67 -0.17
N GLU A 240 13.72 -16.71 -1.31
CA GLU A 240 12.30 -17.12 -1.37
C GLU A 240 12.13 -18.65 -1.49
N ALA A 241 13.12 -19.38 -2.02
CA ALA A 241 13.05 -20.82 -2.19
C ALA A 241 12.96 -21.62 -0.88
N TYR A 242 13.40 -21.02 0.22
CA TYR A 242 13.34 -21.61 1.55
C TYR A 242 11.90 -21.85 2.01
N TRP A 243 11.04 -20.83 1.92
CA TRP A 243 9.67 -20.89 2.43
C TRP A 243 8.84 -22.01 1.76
N PRO A 244 8.75 -22.12 0.41
CA PRO A 244 8.03 -23.20 -0.25
C PRO A 244 8.54 -24.60 0.14
N TYR A 245 9.84 -24.75 0.27
CA TYR A 245 10.46 -26.02 0.61
C TYR A 245 9.97 -26.59 1.95
N TYR A 246 9.79 -25.76 2.95
CA TYR A 246 9.29 -26.18 4.27
C TYR A 246 7.77 -26.14 4.38
N TRP A 247 7.12 -25.25 3.58
CA TRP A 247 5.67 -25.14 3.60
C TRP A 247 4.96 -26.30 2.90
N ALA A 248 5.47 -26.79 1.77
CA ALA A 248 4.84 -27.83 0.95
C ALA A 248 5.40 -29.21 1.27
N PRO A 249 4.73 -30.09 2.04
CA PRO A 249 5.18 -31.47 2.24
C PRO A 249 5.09 -32.29 0.95
N ASP A 250 5.75 -33.48 0.94
CA ASP A 250 5.57 -34.45 -0.13
C ASP A 250 4.09 -34.79 -0.32
N GLY A 251 3.65 -34.91 -1.55
CA GLY A 251 2.25 -35.10 -1.91
C GLY A 251 1.47 -33.81 -2.15
N THR A 252 2.00 -32.62 -1.82
CA THR A 252 1.34 -31.34 -2.06
C THR A 252 0.99 -31.19 -3.56
N PRO A 253 -0.27 -30.95 -3.93
CA PRO A 253 -0.66 -30.72 -5.32
C PRO A 253 0.03 -29.49 -5.91
N LEU A 254 0.53 -29.63 -7.14
CA LEU A 254 1.10 -28.58 -7.96
C LEU A 254 0.41 -28.58 -9.32
N HIS A 255 -0.36 -27.55 -9.62
CA HIS A 255 -0.95 -27.33 -10.95
C HIS A 255 -0.06 -26.36 -11.72
N ILE A 256 0.39 -26.75 -12.91
CA ILE A 256 1.19 -25.91 -13.82
C ILE A 256 0.35 -25.59 -15.04
N THR A 257 0.14 -24.31 -15.33
CA THR A 257 -0.81 -23.85 -16.32
C THR A 257 -0.32 -22.63 -17.11
N TYR A 258 -0.83 -22.47 -18.34
CA TYR A 258 -0.70 -21.23 -19.11
C TYR A 258 -1.77 -20.20 -18.76
N ALA A 259 -2.78 -20.57 -17.96
CA ALA A 259 -3.74 -19.58 -17.49
C ALA A 259 -3.03 -18.55 -16.62
N SER A 260 -3.23 -17.27 -16.93
CA SER A 260 -2.78 -16.19 -16.07
C SER A 260 -3.67 -16.13 -14.82
N LEU A 261 -3.05 -16.23 -13.64
CA LEU A 261 -3.71 -15.93 -12.38
C LEU A 261 -3.43 -14.48 -11.96
N ALA A 262 -2.44 -13.82 -12.59
CA ALA A 262 -2.14 -12.40 -12.31
C ALA A 262 -3.36 -11.50 -12.61
N ARG A 263 -4.24 -11.89 -13.55
CA ARG A 263 -5.52 -11.20 -13.78
C ARG A 263 -6.52 -11.35 -12.61
N ARG A 264 -6.25 -12.25 -11.65
CA ARG A 264 -7.08 -12.49 -10.47
C ARG A 264 -6.42 -11.99 -9.18
N VAL A 265 -5.12 -11.72 -9.19
CA VAL A 265 -4.40 -11.12 -8.06
C VAL A 265 -4.33 -9.64 -8.30
N ILE A 266 -4.93 -8.88 -7.41
CA ILE A 266 -4.85 -7.43 -7.37
C ILE A 266 -3.97 -7.09 -6.18
N SER A 267 -2.91 -6.34 -6.39
CA SER A 267 -2.04 -5.85 -5.32
C SER A 267 -1.85 -4.35 -5.44
N GLY A 268 -1.88 -3.66 -4.33
CA GLY A 268 -1.78 -2.21 -4.38
C GLY A 268 -1.83 -1.55 -3.02
N CYS A 269 -2.04 -0.26 -3.04
CA CYS A 269 -2.30 0.56 -1.86
C CYS A 269 -3.22 1.71 -2.24
N HIS A 270 -4.11 2.04 -1.36
CA HIS A 270 -4.82 3.31 -1.44
C HIS A 270 -4.71 4.10 -0.14
N VAL A 271 -4.70 5.41 -0.28
CA VAL A 271 -4.72 6.34 0.84
C VAL A 271 -5.90 7.29 0.65
N THR A 272 -6.62 7.55 1.72
CA THR A 272 -7.68 8.55 1.72
C THR A 272 -7.62 9.40 2.97
N ILE A 273 -8.00 10.66 2.81
CA ILE A 273 -8.29 11.57 3.91
C ILE A 273 -9.61 11.16 4.58
N GLY A 274 -9.70 11.29 5.89
CA GLY A 274 -10.97 11.12 6.59
C GLY A 274 -11.96 12.25 6.32
N ALA A 275 -13.24 12.00 6.58
CA ALA A 275 -14.24 13.05 6.66
C ALA A 275 -14.13 13.80 7.99
N ALA A 276 -13.91 15.10 7.96
CA ALA A 276 -13.90 15.94 9.16
C ALA A 276 -15.31 16.13 9.76
N GLN A 277 -16.35 15.87 8.98
CA GLN A 277 -17.74 16.00 9.36
C GLN A 277 -18.60 14.90 8.72
N LEU A 278 -19.57 14.41 9.46
CA LEU A 278 -20.58 13.51 8.95
C LEU A 278 -21.60 14.27 8.08
N SER A 279 -22.15 13.61 7.06
CA SER A 279 -23.18 14.18 6.21
C SER A 279 -24.35 13.22 6.00
N ARG A 280 -25.52 13.77 5.65
CA ARG A 280 -26.67 12.99 5.20
C ARG A 280 -26.62 12.68 3.71
N ASP A 281 -25.86 13.43 2.96
CA ASP A 281 -25.69 13.27 1.53
C ASP A 281 -24.21 13.07 1.18
N TRP A 282 -23.92 12.08 0.30
CA TRP A 282 -22.60 11.80 -0.24
C TRP A 282 -22.68 11.53 -1.73
N TYR A 283 -21.81 12.15 -2.51
CA TYR A 283 -21.81 12.08 -3.97
C TYR A 283 -20.49 11.55 -4.48
N PHE A 284 -20.57 10.66 -5.48
CA PHE A 284 -19.45 10.07 -6.20
C PHE A 284 -19.66 10.21 -7.69
N ALA A 285 -18.73 10.80 -8.42
CA ALA A 285 -18.80 10.93 -9.88
C ALA A 285 -18.26 9.71 -10.60
N GLU A 286 -17.32 8.99 -9.98
CA GLU A 286 -16.67 7.80 -10.51
C GLU A 286 -17.35 6.54 -9.97
N GLY A 287 -17.46 5.51 -10.82
CA GLY A 287 -17.89 4.15 -10.49
C GLY A 287 -17.89 3.29 -11.74
N TYR A 288 -17.32 2.08 -11.65
CA TYR A 288 -17.18 1.16 -12.77
C TYR A 288 -17.20 -0.29 -12.31
N THR A 289 -18.03 -1.12 -12.94
CA THR A 289 -18.23 -2.54 -12.58
C THR A 289 -18.01 -3.49 -13.76
N SER A 290 -17.37 -3.04 -14.84
CA SER A 290 -17.08 -3.91 -15.98
C SER A 290 -15.97 -4.92 -15.69
N GLU A 291 -15.74 -5.86 -16.61
CA GLU A 291 -14.73 -6.92 -16.45
C GLU A 291 -13.37 -6.32 -16.04
N GLY A 292 -12.82 -6.82 -14.95
CA GLY A 292 -11.56 -6.33 -14.38
C GLY A 292 -11.71 -5.25 -13.31
N TYR A 293 -12.92 -4.79 -12.99
CA TYR A 293 -13.18 -3.76 -11.97
C TYR A 293 -14.24 -4.22 -10.97
N ASP A 294 -13.96 -4.04 -9.69
CA ASP A 294 -14.88 -4.29 -8.58
C ASP A 294 -15.06 -3.01 -7.79
N THR A 295 -16.25 -2.43 -7.80
CA THR A 295 -16.57 -1.20 -7.05
C THR A 295 -17.35 -1.54 -5.78
N TYR A 296 -16.89 -0.99 -4.67
CA TYR A 296 -17.54 -1.09 -3.37
C TYR A 296 -17.93 0.30 -2.87
N LEU A 297 -19.13 0.42 -2.31
CA LEU A 297 -19.52 1.54 -1.46
C LEU A 297 -19.53 1.09 0.00
N LEU A 298 -18.93 1.89 0.86
CA LEU A 298 -18.78 1.63 2.26
C LEU A 298 -19.45 2.75 3.04
N LEU A 299 -20.41 2.37 3.87
CA LEU A 299 -21.19 3.30 4.68
C LEU A 299 -20.94 3.01 6.15
N SER A 300 -20.72 4.05 6.97
CA SER A 300 -20.63 3.87 8.41
C SER A 300 -21.52 4.88 9.13
N ASN A 301 -22.26 4.36 10.10
CA ASN A 301 -23.05 5.14 11.04
C ASN A 301 -22.34 5.16 12.41
N PRO A 302 -21.50 6.15 12.70
CA PRO A 302 -20.88 6.28 14.02
C PRO A 302 -21.82 6.79 15.09
N GLY A 303 -23.05 7.23 14.73
CA GLY A 303 -24.05 7.78 15.64
C GLY A 303 -24.76 6.73 16.49
N ASN A 304 -25.47 7.21 17.52
CA ASN A 304 -26.24 6.38 18.46
C ASN A 304 -27.65 6.00 17.94
N ILE A 305 -28.04 6.49 16.76
CA ILE A 305 -29.39 6.31 16.19
C ILE A 305 -29.24 5.51 14.89
N ALA A 306 -30.01 4.43 14.77
CA ALA A 306 -30.10 3.68 13.51
C ALA A 306 -30.72 4.54 12.40
N THR A 307 -30.27 4.35 11.17
CA THR A 307 -30.75 5.15 10.03
C THR A 307 -31.02 4.29 8.80
N GLY A 308 -32.02 4.68 8.03
CA GLY A 308 -32.17 4.24 6.65
C GLY A 308 -31.27 5.07 5.74
N ALA A 309 -30.70 4.43 4.73
CA ALA A 309 -30.00 5.10 3.66
C ALA A 309 -30.51 4.62 2.30
N GLN A 310 -30.52 5.49 1.30
CA GLN A 310 -30.83 5.18 -0.09
C GLN A 310 -29.61 5.50 -0.94
N VAL A 311 -29.22 4.57 -1.78
CA VAL A 311 -28.22 4.80 -2.84
C VAL A 311 -28.94 4.90 -4.17
N THR A 312 -28.72 6.02 -4.89
CA THR A 312 -29.18 6.24 -6.24
C THR A 312 -27.98 6.18 -7.18
N TYR A 313 -27.98 5.21 -8.08
CA TYR A 313 -26.95 5.04 -9.10
C TYR A 313 -27.43 5.65 -10.41
N HIS A 314 -26.72 6.63 -10.94
CA HIS A 314 -26.96 7.21 -12.28
C HIS A 314 -25.99 6.57 -13.26
N ARG A 315 -26.50 5.72 -14.14
CA ARG A 315 -25.68 5.03 -15.15
C ARG A 315 -25.39 5.97 -16.33
N GLU A 316 -24.28 5.70 -17.02
CA GLU A 316 -23.85 6.51 -18.18
C GLU A 316 -24.86 6.46 -19.34
N ASP A 317 -25.68 5.40 -19.44
CA ASP A 317 -26.76 5.27 -20.40
C ASP A 317 -28.03 6.09 -20.03
N GLY A 318 -27.99 6.84 -18.91
CA GLY A 318 -29.09 7.66 -18.41
C GLY A 318 -30.14 6.90 -17.59
N SER A 319 -29.96 5.58 -17.39
CA SER A 319 -30.85 4.83 -16.51
C SER A 319 -30.46 4.99 -15.03
N VAL A 320 -31.42 4.80 -14.14
CA VAL A 320 -31.25 4.96 -12.69
C VAL A 320 -31.58 3.66 -11.97
N VAL A 321 -30.75 3.28 -11.03
CA VAL A 321 -30.98 2.15 -10.11
C VAL A 321 -31.01 2.69 -8.69
N GLU A 322 -31.94 2.20 -7.86
CA GLU A 322 -32.08 2.63 -6.47
C GLU A 322 -31.98 1.43 -5.53
N GLN A 323 -31.29 1.62 -4.40
CA GLN A 323 -31.12 0.61 -3.36
C GLN A 323 -31.37 1.21 -1.97
N GLY A 324 -32.33 0.66 -1.24
CA GLY A 324 -32.61 1.00 0.16
C GLY A 324 -31.76 0.16 1.10
N LEU A 325 -31.23 0.77 2.15
CA LEU A 325 -30.30 0.16 3.11
C LEU A 325 -30.70 0.52 4.55
N TYR A 326 -30.21 -0.26 5.52
CA TYR A 326 -30.34 0.01 6.93
C TYR A 326 -28.97 -0.04 7.61
N LEU A 327 -28.64 0.98 8.38
CA LEU A 327 -27.43 1.07 9.18
C LEU A 327 -27.78 1.14 10.66
N ALA A 328 -27.35 0.15 11.43
CA ALA A 328 -27.48 0.16 12.88
C ALA A 328 -26.59 1.26 13.50
N PRO A 329 -26.78 1.66 14.76
CA PRO A 329 -25.83 2.51 15.47
C PRO A 329 -24.46 1.85 15.56
N HIS A 330 -23.40 2.64 15.49
CA HIS A 330 -22.00 2.19 15.59
C HIS A 330 -21.69 1.01 14.67
N SER A 331 -22.12 1.10 13.41
CA SER A 331 -21.99 0.02 12.45
C SER A 331 -21.41 0.49 11.11
N ARG A 332 -20.98 -0.49 10.35
CA ARG A 332 -20.48 -0.37 8.99
C ARG A 332 -21.22 -1.32 8.06
N LEU A 333 -21.35 -0.95 6.81
CA LEU A 333 -21.93 -1.76 5.74
C LEU A 333 -21.07 -1.66 4.48
N THR A 334 -20.75 -2.82 3.89
CA THR A 334 -20.09 -2.92 2.58
C THR A 334 -21.10 -3.30 1.52
N ILE A 335 -21.10 -2.59 0.39
CA ILE A 335 -21.95 -2.85 -0.76
C ILE A 335 -21.04 -3.19 -1.93
N ALA A 336 -21.07 -4.43 -2.41
CA ALA A 336 -20.47 -4.82 -3.68
C ALA A 336 -21.42 -4.37 -4.80
N VAL A 337 -21.05 -3.31 -5.50
CA VAL A 337 -21.97 -2.63 -6.44
C VAL A 337 -22.26 -3.49 -7.67
N ASP A 338 -21.30 -4.29 -8.13
CA ASP A 338 -21.46 -5.26 -9.21
C ASP A 338 -22.53 -6.34 -8.93
N GLN A 339 -22.82 -6.60 -7.63
CA GLN A 339 -23.85 -7.54 -7.20
C GLN A 339 -25.25 -6.90 -7.05
N VAL A 340 -25.34 -5.58 -7.16
CA VAL A 340 -26.64 -4.89 -7.16
C VAL A 340 -27.32 -5.13 -8.52
N PRO A 341 -28.59 -5.61 -8.53
CA PRO A 341 -29.29 -5.88 -9.79
C PRO A 341 -29.30 -4.68 -10.73
N GLY A 342 -28.79 -4.87 -11.94
CA GLY A 342 -28.68 -3.82 -12.96
C GLY A 342 -27.38 -3.00 -12.89
N MET A 343 -26.47 -3.31 -11.98
CA MET A 343 -25.19 -2.59 -11.84
C MET A 343 -23.97 -3.40 -12.31
N ASP A 344 -24.18 -4.53 -12.96
CA ASP A 344 -23.11 -5.30 -13.58
C ASP A 344 -22.66 -4.69 -14.92
N ALA A 345 -21.35 -4.62 -15.17
CA ALA A 345 -20.72 -4.13 -16.40
C ALA A 345 -21.13 -2.71 -16.83
N VAL A 346 -21.21 -1.77 -15.90
CA VAL A 346 -21.64 -0.40 -16.13
C VAL A 346 -20.69 0.66 -15.58
N SER A 347 -20.69 1.84 -16.22
CA SER A 347 -20.17 3.10 -15.66
C SER A 347 -21.31 3.84 -14.97
N PHE A 348 -21.07 4.39 -13.80
CA PHE A 348 -22.08 5.06 -13.01
C PHE A 348 -21.51 6.16 -12.10
N SER A 349 -22.36 7.03 -11.62
CA SER A 349 -22.15 7.87 -10.46
C SER A 349 -23.14 7.48 -9.36
N ALA A 350 -22.82 7.78 -8.11
CA ALA A 350 -23.66 7.40 -6.98
C ALA A 350 -23.99 8.60 -6.09
N HIS A 351 -25.24 8.65 -5.60
CA HIS A 351 -25.69 9.54 -4.54
C HIS A 351 -26.21 8.68 -3.37
N VAL A 352 -25.58 8.81 -2.23
CA VAL A 352 -26.02 8.20 -0.98
C VAL A 352 -26.75 9.24 -0.15
N ARG A 353 -27.98 8.96 0.27
CA ARG A 353 -28.78 9.82 1.13
C ARG A 353 -29.24 9.06 2.36
N ALA A 354 -28.92 9.56 3.56
CA ALA A 354 -29.26 8.92 4.83
C ALA A 354 -30.19 9.80 5.68
N GLY A 355 -30.97 9.15 6.55
CA GLY A 355 -31.84 9.84 7.51
C GLY A 355 -31.07 10.55 8.62
N GLU A 356 -29.96 9.95 9.11
CA GLU A 356 -29.00 10.54 10.04
C GLU A 356 -27.65 10.76 9.39
N PRO A 357 -26.80 11.68 9.89
CA PRO A 357 -25.46 11.89 9.35
C PRO A 357 -24.60 10.62 9.45
N ILE A 358 -23.98 10.25 8.34
CA ILE A 358 -23.10 9.08 8.20
C ILE A 358 -21.79 9.51 7.53
N VAL A 359 -20.85 8.57 7.36
CA VAL A 359 -19.72 8.71 6.44
C VAL A 359 -19.84 7.68 5.33
N ALA A 360 -19.43 8.06 4.10
CA ALA A 360 -19.44 7.18 2.94
C ALA A 360 -18.12 7.30 2.15
N GLU A 361 -17.56 6.14 1.79
CA GLU A 361 -16.39 5.99 0.93
C GLU A 361 -16.71 5.09 -0.26
N ARG A 362 -15.97 5.26 -1.34
CA ARG A 362 -15.96 4.33 -2.47
C ARG A 362 -14.56 3.75 -2.62
N VAL A 363 -14.51 2.45 -2.90
CA VAL A 363 -13.28 1.74 -3.27
C VAL A 363 -13.50 1.05 -4.61
N VAL A 364 -12.49 1.13 -5.48
CA VAL A 364 -12.45 0.41 -6.75
C VAL A 364 -11.19 -0.41 -6.78
N TYR A 365 -11.31 -1.74 -6.84
CA TYR A 365 -10.20 -2.64 -7.14
C TYR A 365 -10.24 -2.99 -8.62
N PHE A 366 -9.07 -3.02 -9.26
CA PHE A 366 -9.02 -3.33 -10.69
C PHE A 366 -7.79 -4.14 -11.08
N ALA A 367 -8.00 -4.97 -12.14
CA ALA A 367 -6.95 -5.69 -12.84
C ALA A 367 -7.22 -5.57 -14.34
N ALA A 368 -6.61 -4.57 -14.98
CA ALA A 368 -6.85 -4.24 -16.40
C ALA A 368 -5.53 -4.18 -17.18
N GLY A 369 -5.27 -5.21 -17.98
CA GLY A 369 -4.02 -5.31 -18.74
C GLY A 369 -2.80 -5.54 -17.88
N SER A 370 -1.87 -4.57 -17.84
CA SER A 370 -0.66 -4.57 -16.98
C SER A 370 -0.83 -3.72 -15.73
N ARG A 371 -2.03 -3.22 -15.47
CA ARG A 371 -2.36 -2.32 -14.35
C ARG A 371 -3.26 -3.07 -13.39
N ASP A 372 -2.78 -3.30 -12.18
CA ASP A 372 -3.51 -3.89 -11.08
C ASP A 372 -3.28 -3.03 -9.83
N ASP A 373 -4.35 -2.54 -9.22
CA ASP A 373 -4.29 -1.67 -8.06
C ASP A 373 -5.69 -1.52 -7.42
N GLY A 374 -5.78 -0.67 -6.40
CA GLY A 374 -7.04 -0.22 -5.81
C GLY A 374 -6.99 1.25 -5.46
N THR A 375 -8.12 1.89 -5.53
CA THR A 375 -8.27 3.30 -5.17
C THR A 375 -9.44 3.49 -4.23
N ALA A 376 -9.26 4.29 -3.19
CA ALA A 376 -10.31 4.71 -2.28
C ALA A 376 -10.46 6.22 -2.29
N THR A 377 -11.68 6.71 -2.16
CA THR A 377 -11.97 8.13 -1.98
C THR A 377 -13.17 8.33 -1.07
N ILE A 378 -13.10 9.39 -0.26
CA ILE A 378 -14.26 9.91 0.46
C ILE A 378 -15.24 10.54 -0.55
N GLY A 379 -16.53 10.41 -0.33
CA GLY A 379 -17.53 11.11 -1.15
C GLY A 379 -17.53 12.61 -0.90
N ALA A 380 -18.09 13.38 -1.85
CA ALA A 380 -18.41 14.78 -1.62
C ALA A 380 -19.66 14.90 -0.75
N ALA A 381 -19.57 15.64 0.35
CA ALA A 381 -20.73 15.91 1.21
C ALA A 381 -21.71 16.92 0.58
N HIS A 382 -21.27 17.68 -0.42
CA HIS A 382 -22.05 18.73 -1.10
C HIS A 382 -21.69 18.78 -2.57
N LEU A 383 -22.68 19.13 -3.40
CA LEU A 383 -22.44 19.51 -4.78
C LEU A 383 -21.83 20.91 -4.85
N SER A 384 -20.99 21.16 -5.84
CA SER A 384 -20.40 22.49 -6.10
C SER A 384 -20.45 22.86 -7.57
N ARG A 385 -20.40 24.17 -7.85
CA ARG A 385 -20.21 24.67 -9.20
C ARG A 385 -18.76 24.72 -9.63
N ASP A 386 -17.84 24.73 -8.67
CA ASP A 386 -16.41 24.79 -8.90
C ASP A 386 -15.72 23.58 -8.27
N TRP A 387 -14.81 22.94 -9.03
CA TRP A 387 -13.98 21.81 -8.60
C TRP A 387 -12.55 21.99 -9.10
N TYR A 388 -11.59 21.76 -8.23
CA TYR A 388 -10.17 21.98 -8.52
C TYR A 388 -9.35 20.70 -8.27
N PHE A 389 -8.43 20.44 -9.19
CA PHE A 389 -7.49 19.32 -9.15
C PHE A 389 -6.08 19.85 -9.35
N ALA A 390 -5.16 19.58 -8.46
CA ALA A 390 -3.75 19.96 -8.60
C ALA A 390 -2.98 18.96 -9.45
N GLU A 391 -3.31 17.66 -9.34
CA GLU A 391 -2.70 16.58 -10.09
C GLU A 391 -3.40 16.32 -11.42
N GLY A 392 -2.63 15.97 -12.46
CA GLY A 392 -3.09 15.54 -13.76
C GLY A 392 -1.92 15.34 -14.71
N CYS A 393 -1.88 14.22 -15.42
CA CYS A 393 -0.81 13.89 -16.35
C CYS A 393 -1.33 13.03 -17.50
N THR A 394 -0.93 13.37 -18.72
CA THR A 394 -1.18 12.57 -19.93
C THR A 394 0.13 12.16 -20.61
N ALA A 395 1.29 12.48 -19.98
CA ALA A 395 2.60 12.11 -20.47
C ALA A 395 3.01 10.69 -20.01
N GLN A 396 3.96 10.07 -20.71
CA GLN A 396 4.70 8.87 -20.28
C GLN A 396 3.82 7.67 -19.85
N LYS A 397 2.70 7.42 -20.56
CA LYS A 397 1.73 6.34 -20.25
C LYS A 397 0.89 6.60 -18.99
N PHE A 398 0.64 7.85 -18.70
CA PHE A 398 -0.42 8.26 -17.79
C PHE A 398 -1.67 8.59 -18.61
N ASP A 399 -2.80 8.01 -18.20
CA ASP A 399 -4.11 8.28 -18.79
C ASP A 399 -4.95 8.94 -17.70
N THR A 400 -5.30 10.22 -17.87
CA THR A 400 -6.12 10.97 -16.92
C THR A 400 -7.54 11.10 -17.43
N TYR A 401 -8.49 10.84 -16.55
CA TYR A 401 -9.93 11.02 -16.78
C TYR A 401 -10.50 12.01 -15.78
N LEU A 402 -11.33 12.93 -16.24
CA LEU A 402 -12.21 13.72 -15.40
C LEU A 402 -13.63 13.15 -15.50
N LEU A 403 -14.26 12.97 -14.37
CA LEU A 403 -15.57 12.37 -14.23
C LEU A 403 -16.49 13.41 -13.62
N LEU A 404 -17.49 13.82 -14.38
CA LEU A 404 -18.47 14.83 -13.98
C LEU A 404 -19.84 14.19 -13.84
N SER A 405 -20.54 14.43 -12.74
CA SER A 405 -21.90 13.95 -12.56
C SER A 405 -22.82 15.09 -12.15
N ASN A 406 -23.93 15.20 -12.89
CA ASN A 406 -25.02 16.10 -12.61
C ASN A 406 -26.23 15.33 -12.06
N PRO A 407 -26.37 15.18 -10.73
CA PRO A 407 -27.54 14.53 -10.13
C PRO A 407 -28.80 15.42 -10.10
N GLY A 408 -28.68 16.67 -10.52
CA GLY A 408 -29.81 17.66 -10.54
C GLY A 408 -30.75 17.48 -11.70
N ASP A 409 -31.91 18.12 -11.59
CA ASP A 409 -33.01 18.07 -12.59
C ASP A 409 -32.75 18.95 -13.82
N THR A 410 -31.73 19.81 -13.80
CA THR A 410 -31.43 20.78 -14.85
C THR A 410 -30.13 20.43 -15.54
N ALA A 411 -30.15 20.36 -16.88
CA ALA A 411 -28.92 20.23 -17.67
C ALA A 411 -28.02 21.46 -17.48
N THR A 412 -26.72 21.26 -17.48
CA THR A 412 -25.75 22.33 -17.25
C THR A 412 -24.56 22.23 -18.21
N GLU A 413 -23.98 23.38 -18.54
CA GLU A 413 -22.68 23.45 -19.18
C GLU A 413 -21.60 23.53 -18.11
N ALA A 414 -20.54 22.73 -18.27
CA ALA A 414 -19.33 22.76 -17.45
C ALA A 414 -18.12 23.12 -18.32
N TRP A 415 -17.37 24.12 -17.90
CA TRP A 415 -16.06 24.46 -18.49
C TRP A 415 -14.96 23.81 -17.72
N VAL A 416 -14.02 23.17 -18.42
CA VAL A 416 -12.79 22.65 -17.84
C VAL A 416 -11.62 23.52 -18.29
N HIS A 417 -11.00 24.17 -17.32
CA HIS A 417 -9.82 25.02 -17.51
C HIS A 417 -8.58 24.23 -17.08
N PHE A 418 -7.80 23.76 -18.03
CA PHE A 418 -6.52 23.08 -17.78
C PHE A 418 -5.39 24.10 -17.70
N MET A 419 -4.59 24.05 -16.64
CA MET A 419 -3.45 24.92 -16.40
C MET A 419 -2.17 24.07 -16.46
N LEU A 420 -1.33 24.32 -17.47
CA LEU A 420 -0.18 23.49 -17.75
C LEU A 420 1.01 23.82 -16.85
N GLU A 421 1.82 22.81 -16.49
CA GLU A 421 3.03 22.97 -15.67
C GLU A 421 4.07 23.87 -16.36
N GLY A 422 4.18 23.81 -17.68
CA GLY A 422 5.03 24.70 -18.50
C GLY A 422 4.48 26.10 -18.72
N GLY A 423 3.31 26.41 -18.13
CA GLY A 423 2.55 27.63 -18.38
C GLY A 423 1.61 27.52 -19.58
N GLY A 424 0.56 28.35 -19.57
CA GLY A 424 -0.52 28.30 -20.56
C GLY A 424 -1.74 27.55 -20.08
N THR A 425 -2.88 27.80 -20.76
CA THR A 425 -4.17 27.20 -20.43
C THR A 425 -4.83 26.61 -21.66
N VAL A 426 -5.64 25.57 -21.44
CA VAL A 426 -6.51 24.94 -22.44
C VAL A 426 -7.90 24.88 -21.85
N ASP A 427 -8.91 25.38 -22.57
CA ASP A 427 -10.28 25.50 -22.07
C ASP A 427 -11.25 24.73 -22.98
N PHE A 428 -12.10 23.88 -22.38
CA PHE A 428 -13.11 23.13 -23.13
C PHE A 428 -14.47 23.13 -22.41
N PRO A 429 -15.58 23.35 -23.13
CA PRO A 429 -16.94 23.22 -22.62
C PRO A 429 -17.45 21.79 -22.78
N TYR A 430 -18.27 21.35 -21.81
CA TYR A 430 -18.98 20.08 -21.83
C TYR A 430 -20.43 20.28 -21.40
N LEU A 431 -21.37 19.65 -22.10
CA LEU A 431 -22.76 19.63 -21.71
C LEU A 431 -23.08 18.40 -20.87
N LEU A 432 -23.59 18.59 -19.66
CA LEU A 432 -24.10 17.56 -18.78
C LEU A 432 -25.64 17.61 -18.76
N ALA A 433 -26.27 16.56 -19.21
CA ALA A 433 -27.71 16.40 -19.05
C ALA A 433 -28.11 16.28 -17.57
N SER A 434 -29.38 16.45 -17.26
CA SER A 434 -29.91 16.12 -15.92
C SER A 434 -29.76 14.64 -15.64
N HIS A 435 -29.49 14.28 -14.38
CA HIS A 435 -29.29 12.88 -13.90
C HIS A 435 -28.29 12.08 -14.72
N SER A 436 -27.21 12.73 -15.16
CA SER A 436 -26.23 12.12 -16.04
C SER A 436 -24.82 12.19 -15.49
N ARG A 437 -23.97 11.36 -16.08
CA ARG A 437 -22.54 11.28 -15.86
C ARG A 437 -21.79 11.45 -17.18
N LEU A 438 -20.62 12.05 -17.14
CA LEU A 438 -19.72 12.20 -18.28
C LEU A 438 -18.30 11.81 -17.88
N THR A 439 -17.66 10.97 -18.70
CA THR A 439 -16.24 10.67 -18.61
C THR A 439 -15.47 11.43 -19.68
N ILE A 440 -14.50 12.23 -19.30
CA ILE A 440 -13.62 13.01 -20.18
C ILE A 440 -12.23 12.32 -20.18
N ALA A 441 -11.85 11.69 -21.28
CA ALA A 441 -10.49 11.22 -21.49
C ALA A 441 -9.61 12.42 -21.87
N VAL A 442 -8.78 12.88 -20.92
CA VAL A 442 -8.08 14.18 -21.06
C VAL A 442 -7.00 14.13 -22.14
N ASP A 443 -6.37 12.98 -22.35
CA ASP A 443 -5.40 12.76 -23.44
C ASP A 443 -5.98 12.95 -24.84
N GLN A 444 -7.33 12.83 -24.99
CA GLN A 444 -8.03 13.04 -26.25
C GLN A 444 -8.48 14.52 -26.45
N VAL A 445 -8.33 15.36 -25.44
CA VAL A 445 -8.64 16.79 -25.55
C VAL A 445 -7.51 17.48 -26.34
N PRO A 446 -7.82 18.23 -27.41
CA PRO A 446 -6.81 18.92 -28.19
C PRO A 446 -5.89 19.81 -27.34
N GLY A 447 -4.58 19.60 -27.42
CA GLY A 447 -3.57 20.33 -26.65
C GLY A 447 -3.25 19.73 -25.29
N MET A 448 -3.90 18.59 -24.92
CA MET A 448 -3.68 17.91 -23.65
C MET A 448 -2.89 16.60 -23.78
N ASP A 449 -2.33 16.31 -24.95
CA ASP A 449 -1.45 15.16 -25.15
C ASP A 449 -0.06 15.39 -24.54
N ALA A 450 0.45 14.43 -23.80
CA ALA A 450 1.79 14.40 -23.20
C ALA A 450 2.15 15.62 -22.32
N VAL A 451 1.22 16.06 -21.47
CA VAL A 451 1.38 17.21 -20.56
C VAL A 451 1.08 16.85 -19.10
N SER A 452 1.70 17.62 -18.20
CA SER A 452 1.30 17.70 -16.77
C SER A 452 0.49 18.96 -16.55
N PHE A 453 -0.60 18.87 -15.82
CA PHE A 453 -1.56 19.97 -15.65
C PHE A 453 -2.27 19.92 -14.31
N SER A 454 -2.84 21.06 -13.91
CA SER A 454 -3.92 21.14 -12.93
C SER A 454 -5.22 21.53 -13.66
N ALA A 455 -6.38 21.23 -13.06
CA ALA A 455 -7.67 21.52 -13.68
C ALA A 455 -8.62 22.27 -12.76
N HIS A 456 -9.40 23.19 -13.33
CA HIS A 456 -10.55 23.83 -12.69
C HIS A 456 -11.79 23.54 -13.54
N VAL A 457 -12.75 22.85 -12.96
CA VAL A 457 -14.06 22.59 -13.55
C VAL A 457 -15.05 23.60 -12.99
N ARG A 458 -15.72 24.35 -13.86
CA ARG A 458 -16.75 25.31 -13.49
C ARG A 458 -18.06 25.04 -14.21
N ALA A 459 -19.12 24.75 -13.47
CA ALA A 459 -20.44 24.42 -14.01
C ALA A 459 -21.48 25.48 -13.71
N GLY A 460 -22.48 25.58 -14.57
CA GLY A 460 -23.62 26.49 -14.40
C GLY A 460 -24.54 26.08 -13.25
N GLU A 461 -24.74 24.75 -13.02
CA GLU A 461 -25.45 24.18 -11.89
C GLU A 461 -24.48 23.34 -11.00
N PRO A 462 -24.80 23.15 -9.71
CA PRO A 462 -23.96 22.33 -8.84
C PRO A 462 -23.85 20.87 -9.30
N ILE A 463 -22.64 20.38 -9.44
CA ILE A 463 -22.29 19.03 -9.86
C ILE A 463 -21.35 18.38 -8.85
N VAL A 464 -20.96 17.12 -9.07
CA VAL A 464 -19.78 16.50 -8.43
C VAL A 464 -18.76 16.17 -9.50
N ALA A 465 -17.46 16.35 -9.17
CA ALA A 465 -16.35 16.03 -10.05
C ALA A 465 -15.26 15.24 -9.34
N GLU A 466 -14.77 14.20 -10.01
CA GLU A 466 -13.63 13.40 -9.58
C GLU A 466 -12.62 13.29 -10.73
N ARG A 467 -11.37 12.94 -10.37
CA ARG A 467 -10.33 12.59 -11.32
C ARG A 467 -9.91 11.15 -11.09
N ALA A 468 -9.82 10.35 -12.15
CA ALA A 468 -9.15 9.05 -12.14
C ALA A 468 -7.89 9.11 -13.02
N MET A 469 -6.82 8.54 -12.56
CA MET A 469 -5.55 8.45 -13.29
C MET A 469 -5.06 7.00 -13.29
N TYR A 470 -4.78 6.48 -14.49
CA TYR A 470 -4.14 5.18 -14.67
C TYR A 470 -2.75 5.39 -15.23
N PHE A 471 -1.78 4.59 -14.78
CA PHE A 471 -0.38 4.79 -15.17
C PHE A 471 0.37 3.49 -15.39
N GLN A 472 1.48 3.62 -16.16
CA GLN A 472 2.50 2.60 -16.30
C GLN A 472 3.87 3.27 -16.20
N LYS A 473 4.36 3.43 -14.97
CA LYS A 473 5.66 4.04 -14.67
C LYS A 473 6.74 2.96 -14.61
N GLY A 474 7.46 2.75 -15.72
CA GLY A 474 8.37 1.62 -15.85
C GLY A 474 7.60 0.30 -15.82
N TYR A 475 7.85 -0.52 -14.81
CA TYR A 475 7.14 -1.78 -14.55
C TYR A 475 6.07 -1.66 -13.46
N ILE A 476 5.91 -0.49 -12.85
CA ILE A 476 4.85 -0.19 -11.89
C ILE A 476 3.61 0.23 -12.68
N GLY A 477 2.57 -0.61 -12.65
CA GLY A 477 1.28 -0.30 -13.25
C GLY A 477 0.24 -0.13 -12.14
N GLY A 478 -0.62 0.88 -12.25
CA GLY A 478 -1.62 1.15 -11.24
C GLY A 478 -2.59 2.25 -11.64
N GLY A 479 -3.32 2.76 -10.66
CA GLY A 479 -4.21 3.90 -10.84
C GLY A 479 -4.78 4.38 -9.53
N HIS A 480 -5.24 5.62 -9.53
CA HIS A 480 -5.86 6.25 -8.37
C HIS A 480 -6.98 7.20 -8.81
N ALA A 481 -7.93 7.41 -7.91
CA ALA A 481 -8.98 8.40 -8.06
C ALA A 481 -9.02 9.33 -6.85
N SER A 482 -9.39 10.58 -7.07
CA SER A 482 -9.50 11.61 -6.04
C SER A 482 -10.70 12.51 -6.31
N ILE A 483 -11.39 12.88 -5.24
CA ILE A 483 -12.37 13.97 -5.29
C ILE A 483 -11.65 15.30 -5.49
N GLY A 484 -12.24 16.26 -6.21
CA GLY A 484 -11.72 17.61 -6.33
C GLY A 484 -11.96 18.47 -5.08
N ALA A 485 -11.16 19.51 -4.91
CA ALA A 485 -11.47 20.58 -3.95
C ALA A 485 -12.58 21.48 -4.49
N THR A 486 -13.50 21.92 -3.64
CA THR A 486 -14.55 22.86 -4.03
C THR A 486 -14.10 24.31 -4.00
N LEU A 487 -13.03 24.61 -3.27
CA LEU A 487 -12.41 25.94 -3.15
C LEU A 487 -10.89 25.79 -3.04
N PRO A 488 -10.11 26.69 -3.64
CA PRO A 488 -8.70 26.84 -3.31
C PRO A 488 -8.53 27.38 -1.87
N SER A 489 -7.45 27.00 -1.21
CA SER A 489 -7.12 27.45 0.16
C SER A 489 -5.69 27.97 0.27
N THR A 490 -5.44 28.80 1.27
CA THR A 490 -4.08 29.23 1.64
C THR A 490 -3.36 28.23 2.54
N ASN A 491 -4.05 27.18 2.99
CA ASN A 491 -3.47 26.14 3.83
C ASN A 491 -3.88 24.75 3.34
N TRP A 492 -2.93 23.81 3.33
CA TRP A 492 -3.15 22.39 3.02
C TRP A 492 -2.33 21.50 3.94
N TYR A 493 -2.89 20.36 4.33
CA TYR A 493 -2.29 19.45 5.29
C TYR A 493 -2.33 18.00 4.77
N PHE A 494 -1.23 17.27 5.01
CA PHE A 494 -1.08 15.85 4.68
C PHE A 494 -0.45 15.13 5.87
N ALA A 495 -1.04 14.03 6.30
CA ALA A 495 -0.51 13.21 7.39
C ALA A 495 0.41 12.11 6.88
N GLU A 496 0.09 11.52 5.73
CA GLU A 496 0.90 10.48 5.08
C GLU A 496 1.98 11.12 4.20
N GLY A 497 3.05 10.37 3.92
CA GLY A 497 4.14 10.66 3.02
C GLY A 497 5.35 9.78 3.34
N CYS A 498 6.04 9.30 2.31
CA CYS A 498 7.20 8.42 2.46
C CYS A 498 8.21 8.64 1.33
N THR A 499 9.45 8.93 1.72
CA THR A 499 10.58 9.08 0.79
C THR A 499 11.61 7.97 0.98
N ARG A 500 11.28 6.89 1.69
CA ARG A 500 12.16 5.75 1.91
C ARG A 500 12.46 5.04 0.59
N GLN A 501 13.49 4.22 0.57
CA GLN A 501 13.81 3.37 -0.58
C GLN A 501 12.57 2.65 -1.09
N PHE A 502 12.36 2.64 -2.41
CA PHE A 502 11.20 2.12 -3.13
C PHE A 502 9.90 2.96 -3.04
N PHE A 503 9.95 4.14 -2.43
CA PHE A 503 8.88 5.12 -2.47
C PHE A 503 9.32 6.37 -3.22
N GLU A 504 8.45 6.89 -4.05
CA GLU A 504 8.59 8.19 -4.70
C GLU A 504 7.39 9.05 -4.32
N ASP A 505 7.63 10.13 -3.58
CA ASP A 505 6.62 11.03 -3.04
C ASP A 505 6.67 12.38 -3.78
N TYR A 506 5.51 12.84 -4.21
CA TYR A 506 5.34 14.09 -4.95
C TYR A 506 4.23 14.94 -4.32
N LEU A 507 4.50 16.22 -4.12
CA LEU A 507 3.49 17.24 -3.87
C LEU A 507 3.21 17.99 -5.17
N THR A 508 1.95 18.11 -5.52
CA THR A 508 1.48 18.90 -6.67
C THR A 508 0.65 20.07 -6.18
N VAL A 509 0.97 21.25 -6.68
CA VAL A 509 0.28 22.49 -6.32
C VAL A 509 -0.20 23.19 -7.56
N GLY A 510 -1.51 23.38 -7.69
CA GLY A 510 -2.18 24.15 -8.73
C GLY A 510 -2.49 25.58 -8.25
N ASN A 511 -2.05 26.57 -9.00
CA ASN A 511 -2.36 27.96 -8.76
C ASN A 511 -3.39 28.47 -9.77
N PRO A 512 -4.68 28.59 -9.40
CA PRO A 512 -5.72 29.07 -10.32
C PRO A 512 -5.73 30.58 -10.48
N ASN A 513 -4.88 31.33 -9.76
CA ASN A 513 -4.90 32.79 -9.74
C ASN A 513 -4.19 33.41 -10.97
N ASP A 514 -4.55 34.65 -11.29
CA ASP A 514 -3.92 35.44 -12.36
C ASP A 514 -2.50 35.96 -11.95
N ALA A 515 -2.09 35.78 -10.71
CA ALA A 515 -0.77 36.12 -10.19
C ALA A 515 -0.06 34.87 -9.68
N GLY A 516 1.27 34.85 -9.79
CA GLY A 516 2.09 33.83 -9.14
C GLY A 516 2.13 34.02 -7.63
N THR A 517 2.42 32.98 -6.89
CA THR A 517 2.46 32.97 -5.42
C THR A 517 3.63 32.17 -4.89
N VAL A 518 4.11 32.52 -3.70
CA VAL A 518 5.02 31.67 -2.92
C VAL A 518 4.20 30.71 -2.09
N ILE A 519 4.64 29.47 -2.02
CA ILE A 519 4.15 28.49 -1.03
C ILE A 519 5.28 28.14 -0.08
N HIS A 520 4.95 27.99 1.19
CA HIS A 520 5.84 27.55 2.27
C HIS A 520 5.42 26.15 2.68
N VAL A 521 6.31 25.17 2.54
CA VAL A 521 6.04 23.78 2.90
C VAL A 521 6.84 23.42 4.14
N ASP A 522 6.15 23.14 5.24
CA ASP A 522 6.74 22.63 6.48
C ASP A 522 6.59 21.11 6.52
N TYR A 523 7.71 20.40 6.37
CA TYR A 523 7.79 18.95 6.42
C TYR A 523 8.06 18.50 7.85
N GLN A 524 7.12 17.75 8.41
CA GLN A 524 7.16 17.24 9.76
C GLN A 524 7.79 15.85 9.77
N LEU A 525 9.00 15.76 10.31
CA LEU A 525 9.77 14.53 10.45
C LEU A 525 9.71 14.03 11.91
N PRO A 526 10.11 12.79 12.21
CA PRO A 526 10.13 12.28 13.58
C PRO A 526 10.97 13.12 14.55
N ASP A 527 12.09 13.68 14.08
CA ASP A 527 13.09 14.36 14.94
C ASP A 527 13.14 15.87 14.74
N VAL A 528 12.96 16.36 13.50
CA VAL A 528 13.16 17.76 13.13
C VAL A 528 12.21 18.15 12.00
N ASN A 529 11.74 19.40 11.98
CA ASN A 529 11.00 19.94 10.86
C ASN A 529 11.97 20.57 9.85
N VAL A 530 11.59 20.46 8.57
CA VAL A 530 12.32 21.05 7.44
C VAL A 530 11.34 21.92 6.66
N THR A 531 11.70 23.19 6.39
CA THR A 531 10.84 24.11 5.65
C THR A 531 11.49 24.51 4.34
N HIS A 532 10.73 24.46 3.23
CA HIS A 532 11.15 24.92 1.91
C HIS A 532 10.12 25.84 1.30
N ASP A 533 10.60 26.85 0.59
CA ASP A 533 9.78 27.81 -0.15
C ASP A 533 9.83 27.50 -1.64
N TYR A 534 8.66 27.58 -2.29
CA TYR A 534 8.56 27.34 -3.73
C TYR A 534 7.71 28.41 -4.41
N TRP A 535 8.08 28.76 -5.65
CA TRP A 535 7.29 29.67 -6.48
C TRP A 535 6.37 28.90 -7.43
N VAL A 536 5.09 29.25 -7.40
CA VAL A 536 4.08 28.71 -8.34
C VAL A 536 3.59 29.85 -9.23
N GLY A 537 3.81 29.70 -10.54
CA GLY A 537 3.40 30.69 -11.53
C GLY A 537 1.89 30.96 -11.55
N SER A 538 1.45 32.04 -12.20
CA SER A 538 0.02 32.31 -12.41
C SER A 538 -0.59 31.26 -13.33
N ARG A 539 -1.82 30.81 -13.06
CA ARG A 539 -2.56 29.81 -13.87
C ARG A 539 -1.66 28.66 -14.30
N SER A 540 -0.97 28.08 -13.33
CA SER A 540 0.00 27.02 -13.60
C SER A 540 0.02 25.98 -12.48
N ARG A 541 0.82 24.97 -12.67
CA ARG A 541 1.06 23.89 -11.73
C ARG A 541 2.53 23.80 -11.39
N LEU A 542 2.84 23.31 -10.20
CA LEU A 542 4.16 22.92 -9.74
C LEU A 542 4.14 21.48 -9.22
N THR A 543 5.10 20.66 -9.66
CA THR A 543 5.38 19.34 -9.09
C THR A 543 6.65 19.40 -8.25
N ILE A 544 6.58 18.99 -6.99
CA ILE A 544 7.70 18.94 -6.05
C ILE A 544 8.04 17.47 -5.78
N PRO A 545 9.17 16.94 -6.31
CA PRO A 545 9.65 15.60 -5.95
C PRO A 545 10.25 15.65 -4.54
N VAL A 546 9.52 15.15 -3.54
CA VAL A 546 9.86 15.25 -2.11
C VAL A 546 11.15 14.50 -1.79
N ASN A 547 11.39 13.33 -2.39
CA ASN A 547 12.62 12.56 -2.22
C ASN A 547 13.90 13.35 -2.56
N SER A 548 13.81 14.32 -3.46
CA SER A 548 14.95 15.10 -3.94
C SER A 548 15.21 16.36 -3.10
N GLN A 549 14.36 16.67 -2.14
CA GLN A 549 14.51 17.87 -1.31
C GLN A 549 15.53 17.62 -0.20
N GLU A 550 16.30 18.65 0.13
CA GLU A 550 17.34 18.58 1.17
C GLU A 550 16.73 18.18 2.52
N GLY A 551 17.31 17.17 3.16
CA GLY A 551 16.89 16.66 4.46
C GLY A 551 15.71 15.69 4.45
N LEU A 552 15.09 15.39 3.29
CA LEU A 552 13.87 14.60 3.20
C LEU A 552 14.07 13.18 2.67
N ASP A 553 15.25 12.79 2.19
CA ASP A 553 15.50 11.44 1.69
C ASP A 553 15.45 10.39 2.81
N GLY A 554 14.78 9.28 2.56
CA GLY A 554 14.70 8.14 3.48
C GLY A 554 13.82 8.36 4.72
N LYS A 555 12.78 9.19 4.64
CA LYS A 555 11.93 9.63 5.76
C LYS A 555 10.46 9.21 5.60
N ASP A 556 9.78 9.13 6.75
CA ASP A 556 8.32 9.28 6.82
C ASP A 556 8.02 10.76 7.04
N VAL A 557 7.13 11.31 6.25
CA VAL A 557 6.93 12.75 6.15
C VAL A 557 5.44 13.07 6.27
N ALA A 558 5.07 13.96 7.18
CA ALA A 558 3.81 14.70 7.05
C ALA A 558 4.15 16.12 6.61
N CYS A 559 3.22 16.85 6.01
CA CYS A 559 3.51 18.22 5.65
C CYS A 559 2.31 19.17 5.79
N SER A 560 2.63 20.44 6.00
CA SER A 560 1.70 21.57 5.96
C SER A 560 2.17 22.53 4.87
N ILE A 561 1.26 22.98 4.03
CA ILE A 561 1.53 24.01 3.03
C ILE A 561 0.79 25.28 3.44
N SER A 562 1.47 26.41 3.44
CA SER A 562 0.84 27.73 3.50
C SER A 562 1.23 28.57 2.28
N SER A 563 0.35 29.48 1.84
CA SER A 563 0.57 30.28 0.62
C SER A 563 -0.01 31.68 0.74
N ASP A 564 0.58 32.63 0.02
CA ASP A 564 0.09 34.01 -0.01
C ASP A 564 -1.25 34.18 -0.75
N LEU A 565 -1.46 33.35 -1.79
CA LEU A 565 -2.73 33.28 -2.55
C LEU A 565 -3.32 31.88 -2.45
N PRO A 566 -4.66 31.73 -2.47
CA PRO A 566 -5.28 30.42 -2.40
C PRO A 566 -4.85 29.49 -3.56
N VAL A 567 -4.36 28.31 -3.24
CA VAL A 567 -3.91 27.27 -4.17
C VAL A 567 -4.67 25.97 -3.91
N VAL A 568 -4.45 24.96 -4.72
CA VAL A 568 -4.93 23.59 -4.49
C VAL A 568 -3.73 22.67 -4.40
N ALA A 569 -3.73 21.75 -3.44
CA ALA A 569 -2.61 20.82 -3.26
C ALA A 569 -3.07 19.38 -3.18
N GLU A 570 -2.36 18.50 -3.89
CA GLU A 570 -2.51 17.05 -3.84
C GLU A 570 -1.15 16.40 -3.61
N ARG A 571 -1.17 15.19 -3.06
CA ARG A 571 0.03 14.33 -2.93
C ARG A 571 -0.16 13.07 -3.76
N SER A 572 0.87 12.71 -4.53
CA SER A 572 0.95 11.43 -5.25
C SER A 572 2.15 10.65 -4.76
N MET A 573 1.97 9.37 -4.47
CA MET A 573 3.04 8.48 -4.04
C MET A 573 3.04 7.20 -4.87
N TYR A 574 4.22 6.82 -5.40
CA TYR A 574 4.44 5.59 -6.14
C TYR A 574 5.38 4.69 -5.35
N TYR A 575 5.15 3.38 -5.40
CA TYR A 575 5.98 2.44 -4.62
C TYR A 575 6.22 1.14 -5.39
N ASP A 576 7.37 0.54 -5.10
CA ASP A 576 7.81 -0.75 -5.63
C ASP A 576 8.34 -1.62 -4.49
N LEU A 577 7.40 -2.20 -3.77
CA LEU A 577 7.67 -3.15 -2.70
C LEU A 577 7.51 -4.57 -3.27
N ASP A 578 8.36 -5.52 -2.90
CA ASP A 578 8.47 -6.85 -3.54
C ASP A 578 7.12 -7.54 -3.86
N SER A 579 6.14 -7.41 -2.98
CA SER A 579 4.80 -7.98 -3.14
C SER A 579 3.73 -6.97 -3.59
N HIS A 580 3.98 -5.67 -3.46
CA HIS A 580 3.02 -4.60 -3.73
C HIS A 580 3.66 -3.54 -4.61
N ARG A 581 3.00 -3.23 -5.72
CA ARG A 581 3.41 -2.17 -6.64
C ARG A 581 2.22 -1.37 -7.02
N GLY A 582 2.37 -0.07 -7.04
CA GLY A 582 1.26 0.79 -7.41
C GLY A 582 1.54 2.25 -7.10
N GLY A 583 0.47 3.00 -6.95
CA GLY A 583 0.54 4.38 -6.53
C GLY A 583 -0.83 4.91 -6.17
N HIS A 584 -0.84 5.89 -5.32
CA HIS A 584 -2.05 6.58 -4.93
C HIS A 584 -1.87 8.09 -5.01
N ALA A 585 -2.97 8.82 -5.12
CA ALA A 585 -3.00 10.25 -4.92
C ALA A 585 -4.18 10.63 -4.04
N THR A 586 -4.01 11.66 -3.24
CA THR A 586 -5.04 12.21 -2.37
C THR A 586 -5.01 13.73 -2.39
N LEU A 587 -6.20 14.33 -2.32
CA LEU A 587 -6.37 15.74 -2.03
C LEU A 587 -5.91 16.01 -0.59
N GLY A 588 -5.21 17.12 -0.32
CA GLY A 588 -4.95 17.57 1.03
C GLY A 588 -6.20 18.04 1.74
N SER A 589 -6.14 18.17 3.07
CA SER A 589 -7.17 18.91 3.80
C SER A 589 -6.80 20.40 3.88
N ASP A 590 -7.78 21.27 3.68
CA ASP A 590 -7.62 22.72 3.86
C ASP A 590 -7.62 23.16 5.33
N HIS A 591 -7.90 22.24 6.26
CA HIS A 591 -7.91 22.49 7.70
C HIS A 591 -7.59 21.21 8.50
N ALA A 592 -7.00 21.37 9.67
CA ALA A 592 -6.91 20.34 10.70
C ALA A 592 -8.24 20.27 11.47
N SER A 593 -8.68 19.07 11.86
CA SER A 593 -9.93 18.85 12.59
C SER A 593 -9.71 18.08 13.89
N ARG A 594 -10.67 18.19 14.81
CA ARG A 594 -10.70 17.37 16.02
C ARG A 594 -11.37 16.03 15.80
N ASP A 595 -12.18 15.94 14.74
CA ASP A 595 -12.95 14.75 14.41
C ASP A 595 -12.61 14.30 12.98
N TRP A 596 -12.40 13.00 12.80
CA TRP A 596 -12.22 12.37 11.50
C TRP A 596 -12.93 11.04 11.45
N HIS A 597 -13.54 10.73 10.32
CA HIS A 597 -14.33 9.52 10.12
C HIS A 597 -13.93 8.81 8.81
N PHE A 598 -13.79 7.48 8.89
CA PHE A 598 -13.52 6.62 7.74
C PHE A 598 -14.54 5.50 7.71
N ALA A 599 -15.15 5.25 6.56
CA ALA A 599 -16.12 4.15 6.40
C ALA A 599 -15.43 2.82 6.09
N GLU A 600 -14.23 2.88 5.53
CA GLU A 600 -13.45 1.69 5.21
C GLU A 600 -12.34 1.44 6.22
N GLY A 601 -12.04 0.18 6.45
CA GLY A 601 -10.90 -0.39 7.12
C GLY A 601 -11.01 -1.90 7.06
N TYR A 602 -9.92 -2.56 6.74
CA TYR A 602 -9.87 -4.02 6.68
C TYR A 602 -8.48 -4.52 7.08
N THR A 603 -8.45 -5.56 7.91
CA THR A 603 -7.24 -6.26 8.33
C THR A 603 -7.44 -7.74 8.11
N ASP A 604 -6.50 -8.38 7.48
CA ASP A 604 -6.37 -9.83 7.31
C ASP A 604 -4.96 -10.09 6.79
N GLN A 605 -4.60 -11.36 6.53
CA GLN A 605 -3.30 -11.74 6.00
C GLN A 605 -2.95 -11.08 4.64
N ALA A 606 -3.93 -10.50 3.97
CA ALA A 606 -3.80 -9.85 2.66
C ALA A 606 -3.98 -8.33 2.70
N PHE A 607 -4.29 -7.75 3.85
CA PHE A 607 -4.49 -6.32 4.03
C PHE A 607 -3.77 -5.82 5.27
N ASP A 608 -3.01 -4.76 5.11
CA ASP A 608 -2.39 -4.00 6.20
C ASP A 608 -2.99 -2.60 6.24
N THR A 609 -3.68 -2.26 7.33
CA THR A 609 -4.32 -0.96 7.52
C THR A 609 -3.52 -0.09 8.48
N TYR A 610 -3.22 1.13 8.06
CA TYR A 610 -2.55 2.15 8.85
C TYR A 610 -3.42 3.39 9.00
N LEU A 611 -3.55 3.87 10.23
CA LEU A 611 -4.10 5.19 10.54
C LEU A 611 -2.94 6.13 10.85
N VAL A 612 -2.81 7.19 10.06
CA VAL A 612 -1.73 8.17 10.19
C VAL A 612 -2.32 9.48 10.70
N LEU A 613 -1.78 9.96 11.82
CA LEU A 613 -2.18 11.21 12.45
C LEU A 613 -1.01 12.19 12.43
N SER A 614 -1.25 13.43 12.02
CA SER A 614 -0.27 14.52 12.08
C SER A 614 -0.86 15.69 12.85
N ASN A 615 -0.07 16.24 13.76
CA ASN A 615 -0.41 17.41 14.55
C ASN A 615 0.39 18.62 14.04
N PRO A 616 -0.23 19.52 13.27
CA PRO A 616 0.45 20.74 12.80
C PRO A 616 0.58 21.84 13.86
N GLY A 617 -0.07 21.67 15.03
CA GLY A 617 -0.11 22.67 16.09
C GLY A 617 1.01 22.57 17.10
N ASP A 618 1.13 23.63 17.92
CA ASP A 618 2.16 23.79 18.98
C ASP A 618 1.82 23.02 20.27
N ILE A 619 0.62 22.46 20.38
CA ILE A 619 0.15 21.72 21.56
C ILE A 619 -0.06 20.26 21.18
N GLY A 620 0.47 19.34 22.01
CA GLY A 620 0.27 17.91 21.78
C GLY A 620 -1.20 17.50 21.86
N ALA A 621 -1.63 16.62 20.97
CA ALA A 621 -2.99 16.12 20.84
C ALA A 621 -3.15 14.72 21.45
N ASN A 622 -4.21 14.52 22.26
CA ASN A 622 -4.66 13.18 22.64
C ASN A 622 -5.80 12.78 21.71
N ALA A 623 -5.62 11.68 20.98
CA ALA A 623 -6.60 11.12 20.08
C ALA A 623 -7.24 9.88 20.67
N GLY A 624 -8.57 9.87 20.82
CA GLY A 624 -9.38 8.69 21.02
C GLY A 624 -9.68 8.06 19.65
N LEU A 625 -9.48 6.77 19.53
CA LEU A 625 -9.70 6.00 18.31
C LEU A 625 -10.81 4.99 18.57
N GLU A 626 -11.89 5.06 17.80
CA GLU A 626 -13.03 4.13 17.88
C GLU A 626 -13.11 3.34 16.58
N PHE A 627 -13.24 2.02 16.70
CA PHE A 627 -13.37 1.11 15.57
C PHE A 627 -14.71 0.39 15.65
N TYR A 628 -15.54 0.56 14.62
CA TYR A 628 -16.86 -0.06 14.51
C TYR A 628 -16.78 -1.22 13.54
N ARG A 629 -16.72 -2.45 14.06
CA ARG A 629 -16.64 -3.65 13.23
C ARG A 629 -17.98 -3.95 12.56
N GLU A 630 -17.91 -4.60 11.40
CA GLU A 630 -19.09 -5.02 10.63
C GLU A 630 -19.98 -6.02 11.39
N ASP A 631 -19.42 -6.80 12.34
CA ASP A 631 -20.16 -7.69 13.23
C ASP A 631 -20.81 -6.97 14.44
N GLY A 632 -20.68 -5.65 14.52
CA GLY A 632 -21.27 -4.82 15.58
C GLY A 632 -20.40 -4.64 16.82
N ALA A 633 -19.20 -5.23 16.87
CA ALA A 633 -18.27 -4.99 17.98
C ALA A 633 -17.62 -3.60 17.87
N VAL A 634 -17.43 -2.95 19.02
CA VAL A 634 -16.80 -1.62 19.12
C VAL A 634 -15.54 -1.71 19.96
N PHE A 635 -14.44 -1.14 19.45
CA PHE A 635 -13.14 -1.11 20.14
C PHE A 635 -12.67 0.32 20.32
N HIS A 636 -12.02 0.59 21.44
CA HIS A 636 -11.50 1.92 21.80
C HIS A 636 -10.01 1.84 22.09
N PHE A 637 -9.25 2.72 21.46
CA PHE A 637 -7.82 2.88 21.70
C PHE A 637 -7.50 4.36 21.84
N ALA A 638 -6.24 4.68 22.14
CA ALA A 638 -5.79 6.05 22.26
C ALA A 638 -4.37 6.21 21.69
N ALA A 639 -4.11 7.35 21.08
CA ALA A 639 -2.81 7.75 20.60
C ALA A 639 -2.47 9.17 21.08
N TYR A 640 -1.19 9.46 21.26
CA TYR A 640 -0.72 10.82 21.53
C TYR A 640 0.12 11.30 20.35
N VAL A 641 -0.22 12.45 19.81
CA VAL A 641 0.48 13.10 18.71
C VAL A 641 1.17 14.37 19.24
N GLY A 642 2.50 14.34 19.35
CA GLY A 642 3.27 15.48 19.80
C GLY A 642 3.09 16.72 18.92
N PRO A 643 3.45 17.94 19.40
CA PRO A 643 3.42 19.15 18.58
C PRO A 643 4.33 18.98 17.35
N HIS A 644 3.86 19.38 16.17
CA HIS A 644 4.58 19.28 14.90
C HIS A 644 5.14 17.87 14.65
N ARG A 645 4.36 16.84 14.96
CA ARG A 645 4.77 15.43 14.82
C ARG A 645 3.68 14.61 14.16
N ARG A 646 4.13 13.48 13.60
CA ARG A 646 3.33 12.44 13.00
C ARG A 646 3.38 11.17 13.86
N VAL A 647 2.28 10.44 13.90
CA VAL A 647 2.17 9.10 14.49
C VAL A 647 1.46 8.18 13.51
N THR A 648 2.00 6.99 13.32
CA THR A 648 1.37 5.93 12.53
C THR A 648 0.88 4.83 13.47
N VAL A 649 -0.40 4.49 13.40
CA VAL A 649 -1.02 3.38 14.11
C VAL A 649 -1.25 2.26 13.11
N ARG A 650 -0.57 1.12 13.30
CA ARG A 650 -0.88 -0.09 12.55
C ARG A 650 -2.09 -0.77 13.19
N VAL A 651 -3.19 -0.80 12.45
CA VAL A 651 -4.46 -1.28 13.01
C VAL A 651 -4.45 -2.80 13.22
N ASP A 652 -3.73 -3.54 12.39
CA ASP A 652 -3.55 -4.99 12.52
C ASP A 652 -2.98 -5.44 13.85
N ASP A 653 -2.20 -4.58 14.52
CA ASP A 653 -1.59 -4.87 15.82
C ASP A 653 -2.53 -4.59 17.01
N LEU A 654 -3.72 -4.02 16.75
CA LEU A 654 -4.68 -3.68 17.80
C LEU A 654 -5.52 -4.91 18.17
N PRO A 655 -5.61 -5.29 19.47
CA PRO A 655 -6.36 -6.45 19.91
C PRO A 655 -7.83 -6.42 19.49
N GLY A 656 -8.28 -7.47 18.79
CA GLY A 656 -9.63 -7.60 18.27
C GLY A 656 -9.84 -7.04 16.88
N LEU A 657 -8.80 -6.47 16.26
CA LEU A 657 -8.82 -5.94 14.90
C LEU A 657 -7.87 -6.70 13.95
N GLU A 658 -7.31 -7.85 14.34
CA GLU A 658 -6.33 -8.60 13.54
C GLU A 658 -6.92 -9.21 12.25
N ARG A 659 -8.25 -9.41 12.22
CA ARG A 659 -8.99 -9.92 11.06
C ARG A 659 -10.40 -9.35 11.09
N ALA A 660 -10.55 -8.13 10.64
CA ALA A 660 -11.81 -7.43 10.76
C ALA A 660 -12.05 -6.44 9.62
N ALA A 661 -13.31 -6.31 9.24
CA ALA A 661 -13.83 -5.16 8.50
C ALA A 661 -14.38 -4.16 9.51
N PHE A 662 -13.98 -2.92 9.43
CA PHE A 662 -14.33 -1.87 10.38
C PHE A 662 -14.40 -0.48 9.75
N ALA A 663 -15.09 0.43 10.43
CA ALA A 663 -14.99 1.86 10.22
C ALA A 663 -14.19 2.48 11.37
N ILE A 664 -13.68 3.70 11.17
CA ILE A 664 -12.86 4.40 12.17
C ILE A 664 -13.48 5.76 12.48
N ALA A 665 -13.55 6.12 13.76
CA ALA A 665 -13.74 7.49 14.21
C ALA A 665 -12.53 7.91 15.07
N VAL A 666 -12.05 9.11 14.84
CA VAL A 666 -10.95 9.73 15.58
C VAL A 666 -11.49 10.98 16.26
N HIS A 667 -11.27 11.10 17.56
CA HIS A 667 -11.70 12.25 18.37
C HIS A 667 -10.51 12.83 19.13
N CYS A 668 -10.13 14.07 18.84
CA CYS A 668 -8.93 14.70 19.41
C CYS A 668 -9.26 15.91 20.29
N ASP A 669 -8.47 16.13 21.33
CA ASP A 669 -8.55 17.33 22.16
C ASP A 669 -7.93 18.58 21.48
N GLN A 670 -7.07 18.38 20.47
CA GLN A 670 -6.52 19.41 19.59
C GLN A 670 -6.74 19.03 18.12
N PRO A 671 -6.82 20.01 17.19
CA PRO A 671 -6.95 19.71 15.77
C PRO A 671 -5.73 18.96 15.24
N VAL A 672 -5.97 17.87 14.53
CA VAL A 672 -4.96 17.05 13.85
C VAL A 672 -5.39 16.80 12.40
N MET A 673 -4.49 16.28 11.59
CA MET A 673 -4.79 15.68 10.30
C MET A 673 -4.84 14.16 10.44
N ALA A 674 -5.79 13.50 9.77
CA ALA A 674 -5.88 12.05 9.76
C ALA A 674 -6.04 11.51 8.34
N GLU A 675 -5.22 10.53 7.98
CA GLU A 675 -5.29 9.75 6.74
C GLU A 675 -5.24 8.26 7.06
N ARG A 676 -5.90 7.46 6.22
CA ARG A 676 -5.83 6.00 6.28
C ARG A 676 -5.11 5.49 5.04
N ALA A 677 -4.08 4.65 5.23
CA ALA A 677 -3.40 3.91 4.18
C ALA A 677 -3.73 2.42 4.32
N MET A 678 -4.04 1.75 3.20
CA MET A 678 -4.26 0.32 3.15
C MET A 678 -3.44 -0.30 2.03
N TYR A 679 -2.55 -1.22 2.40
CA TYR A 679 -1.80 -2.06 1.47
C TYR A 679 -2.49 -3.41 1.36
N PHE A 680 -2.57 -3.97 0.16
CA PHE A 680 -3.31 -5.22 -0.02
C PHE A 680 -2.76 -6.10 -1.15
N VAL A 681 -2.98 -7.42 -0.97
CA VAL A 681 -2.91 -8.43 -2.03
C VAL A 681 -4.20 -9.24 -1.96
N MET A 682 -5.05 -9.15 -2.94
CA MET A 682 -6.31 -9.87 -2.97
C MET A 682 -6.46 -10.71 -4.23
N ILE A 683 -7.26 -11.78 -4.15
CA ILE A 683 -7.67 -12.54 -5.32
C ILE A 683 -9.09 -12.15 -5.67
N ARG A 684 -9.29 -11.71 -6.92
CA ARG A 684 -10.61 -11.42 -7.45
C ARG A 684 -11.41 -12.71 -7.66
N GLY A 685 -12.63 -12.75 -7.14
CA GLY A 685 -13.63 -13.75 -7.50
C GLY A 685 -13.58 -15.09 -6.75
N TYR A 686 -13.37 -15.03 -5.44
CA TYR A 686 -13.72 -16.11 -4.50
C TYR A 686 -14.59 -15.57 -3.39
#